data_a3927951a484d753fbd21f9bd7f27696
#
_entry.id   a3927951a484d753fbd21f9bd7f27696
#
_cell.length_a   1.000
_cell.length_b   1.000
_cell.length_c   1.000
_cell.angle_alpha   90.00
_cell.angle_beta   90.00
_cell.angle_gamma   90.00
#
_symmetry.space_group_name_H-M   'P 1'
#
loop_
_entity.id
_entity.type
_entity.pdbx_description
1 polymer ?
#
loop_
_entity_poly.entity_id
_entity_poly.type
_entity_poly.pdbx_seq_one_letter_code
_entity_poly.pdbx_strand_id
1 'polypeptide(L)'
;MTAKSQDLLEGVTAPKVRTLLRVVILFFIAGAAISSRLFSVIRFESIIHEFDPWFNFRATKYLVANGFYKFWDWFDDRTWHPLGRVTGGTLYPGLMVTSGAIYHALRALTIPVDIRNICVLLAPAFSGLTAYATYLLTNEMTASPSAGLLAAIFMGIAPGYISRSVAGSYDNEAIAIFLLVFTFFLWIKALKLGSMLWGALCALFYGYMVASWGGYAFITCLLPMHALVLICMGRYSTRLYVSYTTWYALGTLASMQIPFVGFLPVKTSEHMPALGIFGFLQLIGFIQFVRSAISGRQFQTFLVTLLVATFGLGLAGLVALTSLGYIAPWGGRFYSLWDTGYAKIHIPIIASVSEHQPTAWPSFFFDLNFLIWLFPAGVYLCFQNLRDEHVFIVVYAMFGSYFAGVMVRLMLTLTPVVCVAAAIAVSQILDTYLSLKAPEVEETPAAGTDGSSKKAKGGLRATEKPNVGIFNNLSKVVVTGAMTIYLLMFVTHCTWVTSNAYSSPSVVLASRLPDGSQHIIDDYREAYQWLRQNTKEDAKIMSWWDYGYQIGGMADRPTLVDNNTWNNTHIATVGKAMSSREEVSYPIMRQHEVDYVLVVFGGLLGYSGDDINKFLWMVRIAEGIWPDEVKERDFFTARGEYKVDGDATETMKNSLMYKMSYYNYNTLFPSGQAVDRVRGVRMPDQGPVLNTVEEAFTSENWIIRIYKVKDLDNVLRDHSAAAAFERGQKKKKTQKKRGARVLRVD
;
A
#
# COMPACT_ATOMS: atom_id res chain seq x y z
N MET A 1 21.62 42.95 31.92
CA MET A 1 21.40 41.55 32.33
C MET A 1 22.62 41.11 33.08
N THR A 2 22.48 40.72 34.32
CA THR A 2 23.59 40.43 35.21
C THR A 2 24.21 39.05 34.90
N ALA A 3 25.47 38.85 35.16
CA ALA A 3 26.22 37.60 34.93
C ALA A 3 25.44 36.32 35.41
N LYS A 4 24.62 36.43 36.42
CA LYS A 4 23.75 35.36 36.94
C LYS A 4 22.69 34.88 35.95
N SER A 5 22.25 35.72 35.00
CA SER A 5 21.26 35.33 33.97
C SER A 5 21.91 34.62 32.78
N GLN A 6 23.20 34.88 32.55
CA GLN A 6 23.97 34.13 31.54
C GLN A 6 24.28 32.73 32.02
N ASP A 7 24.65 32.53 33.30
CA ASP A 7 24.87 31.19 33.86
C ASP A 7 23.63 30.30 33.85
N LEU A 8 22.44 30.87 34.06
CA LEU A 8 21.19 30.15 33.96
C LEU A 8 20.85 29.73 32.53
N LEU A 9 21.20 30.56 31.54
CA LEU A 9 21.02 30.24 30.13
C LEU A 9 22.04 29.20 29.65
N GLU A 10 23.25 29.22 30.13
CA GLU A 10 24.28 28.20 29.88
C GLU A 10 23.90 26.84 30.49
N GLY A 11 23.29 26.82 31.67
CA GLY A 11 22.74 25.61 32.29
C GLY A 11 21.60 24.95 31.46
N VAL A 12 20.77 25.74 30.83
CA VAL A 12 19.68 25.26 29.93
C VAL A 12 20.26 24.73 28.59
N THR A 13 21.47 25.13 28.21
CA THR A 13 22.12 24.66 26.98
C THR A 13 22.97 23.42 27.18
N ALA A 14 23.07 22.87 28.40
CA ALA A 14 23.80 21.65 28.68
C ALA A 14 23.39 20.48 27.75
N PRO A 15 24.33 19.71 27.20
CA PRO A 15 24.02 18.66 26.22
C PRO A 15 23.07 17.61 26.76
N LYS A 16 23.05 17.32 28.04
CA LYS A 16 22.12 16.40 28.70
C LYS A 16 20.65 16.92 28.68
N VAL A 17 20.48 18.22 28.94
CA VAL A 17 19.14 18.87 28.91
C VAL A 17 18.60 18.90 27.49
N ARG A 18 19.42 19.19 26.48
CA ARG A 18 19.00 19.12 25.07
C ARG A 18 18.59 17.72 24.66
N THR A 19 19.33 16.70 25.11
CA THR A 19 18.99 15.30 24.82
C THR A 19 17.68 14.90 25.49
N LEU A 20 17.49 15.28 26.78
CA LEU A 20 16.22 15.04 27.46
C LEU A 20 15.04 15.71 26.75
N LEU A 21 15.22 16.98 26.36
CA LEU A 21 14.19 17.73 25.64
C LEU A 21 13.81 17.05 24.32
N ARG A 22 14.79 16.55 23.55
CA ARG A 22 14.54 15.78 22.32
C ARG A 22 13.73 14.52 22.59
N VAL A 23 14.08 13.76 23.61
CA VAL A 23 13.34 12.55 23.98
C VAL A 23 11.89 12.88 24.38
N VAL A 24 11.69 13.94 25.16
CA VAL A 24 10.34 14.41 25.53
C VAL A 24 9.55 14.83 24.31
N ILE A 25 10.14 15.62 23.41
CA ILE A 25 9.45 16.04 22.17
C ILE A 25 9.11 14.82 21.30
N LEU A 26 10.02 13.86 21.13
CA LEU A 26 9.76 12.63 20.39
C LEU A 26 8.62 11.82 21.01
N PHE A 27 8.55 11.77 22.33
CA PHE A 27 7.42 11.11 23.03
C PHE A 27 6.08 11.80 22.71
N PHE A 28 6.04 13.13 22.74
CA PHE A 28 4.83 13.88 22.34
C PHE A 28 4.50 13.72 20.86
N ILE A 29 5.49 13.67 19.97
CA ILE A 29 5.27 13.41 18.53
C ILE A 29 4.67 12.01 18.33
N ALA A 30 5.20 10.99 18.99
CA ALA A 30 4.65 9.64 18.94
C ALA A 30 3.20 9.61 19.48
N GLY A 31 2.96 10.29 20.59
CA GLY A 31 1.61 10.45 21.15
C GLY A 31 0.64 11.14 20.19
N ALA A 32 1.07 12.20 19.51
CA ALA A 32 0.27 12.90 18.50
C ALA A 32 0.00 12.00 17.27
N ALA A 33 1.01 11.26 16.82
CA ALA A 33 0.88 10.32 15.70
C ALA A 33 -0.14 9.21 16.03
N ILE A 34 -0.08 8.64 17.22
CA ILE A 34 -1.01 7.59 17.65
C ILE A 34 -2.42 8.16 17.84
N SER A 35 -2.56 9.27 18.58
CA SER A 35 -3.87 9.84 18.90
C SER A 35 -4.61 10.36 17.67
N SER A 36 -3.92 10.91 16.69
CA SER A 36 -4.53 11.36 15.43
C SER A 36 -5.20 10.23 14.64
N ARG A 37 -4.85 8.97 14.90
CA ARG A 37 -5.39 7.79 14.22
C ARG A 37 -6.54 7.12 14.98
N LEU A 38 -6.88 7.60 16.16
CA LEU A 38 -7.89 6.98 17.02
C LEU A 38 -9.31 7.52 16.81
N PHE A 39 -9.52 8.47 15.91
CA PHE A 39 -10.85 9.05 15.66
C PHE A 39 -11.92 8.03 15.33
N SER A 40 -11.59 7.00 14.58
CA SER A 40 -12.53 5.93 14.21
C SER A 40 -12.97 5.11 15.41
N VAL A 41 -12.06 4.77 16.31
CA VAL A 41 -12.37 4.04 17.55
C VAL A 41 -13.22 4.90 18.50
N ILE A 42 -12.91 6.19 18.60
CA ILE A 42 -13.65 7.12 19.48
C ILE A 42 -15.08 7.39 18.95
N ARG A 43 -15.23 7.55 17.63
CA ARG A 43 -16.54 7.86 17.02
C ARG A 43 -17.45 6.66 16.85
N PHE A 44 -16.89 5.49 16.60
CA PHE A 44 -17.65 4.28 16.33
C PHE A 44 -17.34 3.25 17.44
N GLU A 45 -16.42 2.35 17.15
CA GLU A 45 -15.98 1.31 18.07
C GLU A 45 -14.66 0.69 17.58
N SER A 46 -14.10 -0.23 18.36
CA SER A 46 -12.95 -1.02 17.95
C SER A 46 -13.39 -2.05 16.87
N ILE A 47 -13.38 -1.63 15.62
CA ILE A 47 -13.79 -2.44 14.46
C ILE A 47 -12.68 -2.42 13.40
N ILE A 48 -12.61 -3.49 12.64
CA ILE A 48 -11.73 -3.59 11.48
C ILE A 48 -12.45 -2.96 10.28
N HIS A 49 -11.75 -2.08 9.57
CA HIS A 49 -12.26 -1.35 8.41
C HIS A 49 -11.91 -2.05 7.10
N GLU A 50 -12.56 -1.60 6.02
CA GLU A 50 -12.28 -1.99 4.63
C GLU A 50 -12.45 -3.50 4.35
N PHE A 51 -11.87 -3.96 3.23
CA PHE A 51 -12.04 -5.32 2.74
C PHE A 51 -10.85 -6.23 3.08
N ASP A 52 -9.65 -5.85 2.65
CA ASP A 52 -8.42 -6.64 2.86
C ASP A 52 -8.07 -6.86 4.35
N PRO A 53 -8.26 -5.90 5.25
CA PRO A 53 -8.04 -6.11 6.67
C PRO A 53 -8.83 -7.27 7.29
N TRP A 54 -10.00 -7.59 6.76
CA TRP A 54 -10.79 -8.73 7.25
C TRP A 54 -10.14 -10.08 6.94
N PHE A 55 -9.52 -10.20 5.78
CA PHE A 55 -8.71 -11.38 5.47
C PHE A 55 -7.49 -11.50 6.38
N ASN A 56 -6.76 -10.41 6.57
CA ASN A 56 -5.61 -10.35 7.45
C ASN A 56 -5.98 -10.71 8.89
N PHE A 57 -7.12 -10.21 9.37
CA PHE A 57 -7.65 -10.56 10.70
C PHE A 57 -8.03 -12.04 10.81
N ARG A 58 -8.71 -12.59 9.80
CA ARG A 58 -9.05 -14.02 9.76
C ARG A 58 -7.79 -14.89 9.76
N ALA A 59 -6.78 -14.53 8.98
CA ALA A 59 -5.50 -15.20 8.94
C ALA A 59 -4.75 -15.13 10.28
N THR A 60 -4.78 -13.98 10.96
CA THR A 60 -4.20 -13.81 12.29
C THR A 60 -4.93 -14.64 13.35
N LYS A 61 -6.26 -14.71 13.29
CA LYS A 61 -7.04 -15.60 14.17
C LYS A 61 -6.65 -17.07 13.97
N TYR A 62 -6.48 -17.48 12.71
CA TYR A 62 -6.04 -18.84 12.40
C TYR A 62 -4.65 -19.14 12.95
N LEU A 63 -3.70 -18.19 12.79
CA LEU A 63 -2.34 -18.30 13.33
C LEU A 63 -2.35 -18.45 14.85
N VAL A 64 -3.09 -17.61 15.54
CA VAL A 64 -3.17 -17.63 17.01
C VAL A 64 -3.82 -18.91 17.54
N ALA A 65 -4.84 -19.44 16.85
CA ALA A 65 -5.56 -20.62 17.25
C ALA A 65 -4.80 -21.94 16.94
N ASN A 66 -4.12 -22.02 15.80
CA ASN A 66 -3.53 -23.25 15.28
C ASN A 66 -2.01 -23.31 15.36
N GLY A 67 -1.35 -22.18 15.62
CA GLY A 67 0.10 -22.06 15.69
C GLY A 67 0.77 -21.82 14.33
N PHE A 68 2.08 -21.49 14.40
CA PHE A 68 2.86 -21.02 13.25
C PHE A 68 2.97 -22.04 12.11
N TYR A 69 3.27 -23.30 12.41
CA TYR A 69 3.51 -24.31 11.37
C TYR A 69 2.23 -24.64 10.58
N LYS A 70 1.09 -24.76 11.25
CA LYS A 70 -0.19 -24.98 10.59
C LYS A 70 -0.60 -23.76 9.74
N PHE A 71 -0.29 -22.58 10.22
CA PHE A 71 -0.51 -21.34 9.45
C PHE A 71 0.41 -21.27 8.21
N TRP A 72 1.66 -21.71 8.33
CA TRP A 72 2.62 -21.73 7.24
C TRP A 72 2.20 -22.62 6.07
N ASP A 73 1.57 -23.76 6.40
CA ASP A 73 1.07 -24.73 5.42
C ASP A 73 -0.44 -24.64 5.21
N TRP A 74 -1.06 -23.52 5.58
CA TRP A 74 -2.50 -23.38 5.55
C TRP A 74 -3.06 -23.43 4.15
N PHE A 75 -3.96 -24.40 3.91
CA PHE A 75 -4.85 -24.45 2.75
C PHE A 75 -6.24 -24.02 3.17
N ASP A 76 -6.78 -22.96 2.55
CA ASP A 76 -8.10 -22.45 2.83
C ASP A 76 -9.11 -23.04 1.83
N ASP A 77 -9.95 -23.93 2.31
CA ASP A 77 -11.03 -24.57 1.54
C ASP A 77 -12.34 -23.75 1.52
N ARG A 78 -12.40 -22.67 2.29
CA ARG A 78 -13.59 -21.82 2.44
C ARG A 78 -13.59 -20.60 1.52
N THR A 79 -12.64 -20.50 0.62
CA THR A 79 -12.56 -19.47 -0.40
C THR A 79 -12.38 -20.09 -1.78
N TRP A 80 -12.77 -19.38 -2.82
CA TRP A 80 -12.62 -19.84 -4.21
C TRP A 80 -13.24 -21.21 -4.47
N HIS A 81 -14.44 -21.43 -3.92
CA HIS A 81 -15.12 -22.73 -4.09
C HIS A 81 -15.34 -23.01 -5.60
N PRO A 82 -15.08 -24.24 -6.09
CA PRO A 82 -14.64 -25.45 -5.39
C PRO A 82 -13.11 -25.62 -5.31
N LEU A 83 -12.32 -24.64 -5.77
CA LEU A 83 -10.86 -24.79 -5.92
C LEU A 83 -10.10 -24.70 -4.60
N GLY A 84 -10.51 -23.83 -3.71
CA GLY A 84 -9.75 -23.45 -2.53
C GLY A 84 -8.49 -22.62 -2.86
N ARG A 85 -7.74 -22.24 -1.85
CA ARG A 85 -6.52 -21.45 -1.99
C ARG A 85 -5.43 -21.97 -1.06
N VAL A 86 -4.21 -22.10 -1.59
CA VAL A 86 -3.01 -22.30 -0.77
C VAL A 86 -2.65 -20.97 -0.12
N THR A 87 -3.19 -20.70 1.06
CA THR A 87 -3.08 -19.38 1.70
C THR A 87 -1.71 -19.18 2.33
N GLY A 88 -1.17 -20.17 3.02
CA GLY A 88 0.15 -20.08 3.67
C GLY A 88 1.29 -19.74 2.71
N GLY A 89 1.23 -20.26 1.47
CA GLY A 89 2.25 -20.01 0.44
C GLY A 89 2.01 -18.77 -0.45
N THR A 90 0.90 -18.07 -0.29
CA THR A 90 0.49 -16.97 -1.18
C THR A 90 0.16 -15.66 -0.46
N LEU A 91 0.56 -15.52 0.80
CA LEU A 91 0.40 -14.30 1.57
C LEU A 91 1.75 -13.83 2.14
N TYR A 92 1.79 -12.56 2.54
CA TYR A 92 2.90 -11.99 3.29
C TYR A 92 2.67 -12.19 4.78
N PRO A 93 3.43 -13.06 5.46
CA PRO A 93 3.12 -13.48 6.83
C PRO A 93 3.52 -12.45 7.90
N GLY A 94 4.29 -11.41 7.55
CA GLY A 94 4.90 -10.51 8.52
C GLY A 94 3.90 -9.80 9.44
N LEU A 95 2.78 -9.32 8.91
CA LEU A 95 1.73 -8.65 9.68
C LEU A 95 1.09 -9.60 10.70
N MET A 96 0.70 -10.79 10.26
CA MET A 96 0.04 -11.80 11.10
C MET A 96 0.96 -12.31 12.19
N VAL A 97 2.21 -12.61 11.84
CA VAL A 97 3.23 -13.08 12.80
C VAL A 97 3.54 -11.99 13.83
N THR A 98 3.64 -10.74 13.43
CA THR A 98 3.85 -9.61 14.36
C THR A 98 2.69 -9.49 15.35
N SER A 99 1.45 -9.53 14.87
CA SER A 99 0.27 -9.46 15.72
C SER A 99 0.15 -10.67 16.65
N GLY A 100 0.42 -11.86 16.15
CA GLY A 100 0.45 -13.10 16.94
C GLY A 100 1.53 -13.07 18.02
N ALA A 101 2.73 -12.56 17.70
CA ALA A 101 3.81 -12.42 18.67
C ALA A 101 3.44 -11.44 19.80
N ILE A 102 2.84 -10.29 19.45
CA ILE A 102 2.35 -9.33 20.45
C ILE A 102 1.27 -9.97 21.33
N TYR A 103 0.32 -10.69 20.73
CA TYR A 103 -0.73 -11.38 21.48
C TYR A 103 -0.16 -12.39 22.49
N HIS A 104 0.78 -13.24 22.08
CA HIS A 104 1.40 -14.20 22.97
C HIS A 104 2.28 -13.54 24.05
N ALA A 105 2.98 -12.45 23.70
CA ALA A 105 3.76 -11.68 24.68
C ALA A 105 2.87 -11.04 25.76
N LEU A 106 1.76 -10.43 25.37
CA LEU A 106 0.81 -9.84 26.33
C LEU A 106 0.18 -10.92 27.22
N ARG A 107 -0.15 -12.09 26.65
CA ARG A 107 -0.65 -13.20 27.43
C ARG A 107 0.38 -13.77 28.41
N ALA A 108 1.65 -13.85 28.01
CA ALA A 108 2.73 -14.23 28.91
C ALA A 108 2.92 -13.25 30.08
N LEU A 109 2.62 -11.97 29.84
CA LEU A 109 2.59 -10.94 30.87
C LEU A 109 1.27 -10.91 31.66
N THR A 110 0.38 -11.88 31.47
CA THR A 110 -0.95 -11.96 32.12
C THR A 110 -1.90 -10.80 31.80
N ILE A 111 -1.70 -10.12 30.66
CA ILE A 111 -2.58 -9.04 30.18
C ILE A 111 -3.60 -9.65 29.20
N PRO A 112 -4.88 -9.77 29.59
CA PRO A 112 -5.91 -10.38 28.74
C PRO A 112 -6.43 -9.37 27.71
N VAL A 113 -5.83 -9.35 26.51
CA VAL A 113 -6.27 -8.53 25.38
C VAL A 113 -6.79 -9.42 24.28
N ASP A 114 -7.93 -9.05 23.68
CA ASP A 114 -8.46 -9.73 22.50
C ASP A 114 -7.58 -9.42 21.28
N ILE A 115 -7.36 -10.44 20.45
CA ILE A 115 -6.60 -10.31 19.20
C ILE A 115 -7.18 -9.21 18.29
N ARG A 116 -8.49 -8.99 18.28
CA ARG A 116 -9.13 -7.92 17.51
C ARG A 116 -8.61 -6.54 17.91
N ASN A 117 -8.49 -6.28 19.20
CA ASN A 117 -7.99 -5.00 19.71
C ASN A 117 -6.52 -4.78 19.36
N ILE A 118 -5.72 -5.85 19.36
CA ILE A 118 -4.33 -5.79 18.91
C ILE A 118 -4.28 -5.44 17.42
N CYS A 119 -5.09 -6.09 16.59
CA CYS A 119 -5.15 -5.82 15.16
C CYS A 119 -5.64 -4.41 14.85
N VAL A 120 -6.61 -3.89 15.59
CA VAL A 120 -7.13 -2.53 15.42
C VAL A 120 -6.10 -1.48 15.78
N LEU A 121 -5.32 -1.68 16.85
CA LEU A 121 -4.38 -0.69 17.37
C LEU A 121 -2.95 -0.83 16.81
N LEU A 122 -2.68 -1.85 16.00
CA LEU A 122 -1.33 -2.10 15.49
C LEU A 122 -0.82 -0.95 14.59
N ALA A 123 -1.64 -0.50 13.65
CA ALA A 123 -1.28 0.58 12.74
C ALA A 123 -1.00 1.90 13.47
N PRO A 124 -1.83 2.37 14.41
CA PRO A 124 -1.51 3.51 15.26
C PRO A 124 -0.21 3.34 16.05
N ALA A 125 0.01 2.19 16.66
CA ALA A 125 1.23 1.94 17.43
C ALA A 125 2.50 2.04 16.55
N PHE A 126 2.47 1.43 15.36
CA PHE A 126 3.58 1.53 14.42
C PHE A 126 3.76 2.92 13.82
N SER A 127 2.75 3.77 13.82
CA SER A 127 2.88 5.17 13.39
C SER A 127 3.84 5.97 14.25
N GLY A 128 3.84 5.73 15.57
CA GLY A 128 4.81 6.32 16.48
C GLY A 128 6.24 5.86 16.20
N LEU A 129 6.41 4.56 15.93
CA LEU A 129 7.70 4.01 15.51
C LEU A 129 8.17 4.58 14.16
N THR A 130 7.24 4.78 13.23
CA THR A 130 7.55 5.41 11.93
C THR A 130 8.01 6.85 12.07
N ALA A 131 7.37 7.62 12.94
CA ALA A 131 7.81 8.98 13.26
C ALA A 131 9.24 8.99 13.84
N TYR A 132 9.52 8.06 14.76
CA TYR A 132 10.86 7.90 15.31
C TYR A 132 11.90 7.47 14.25
N ALA A 133 11.54 6.51 13.39
CA ALA A 133 12.42 6.09 12.28
C ALA A 133 12.70 7.25 11.31
N THR A 134 11.73 8.10 11.04
CA THR A 134 11.89 9.30 10.20
C THR A 134 12.82 10.31 10.87
N TYR A 135 12.71 10.49 12.19
CA TYR A 135 13.66 11.29 12.96
C TYR A 135 15.08 10.78 12.79
N LEU A 136 15.31 9.47 12.99
CA LEU A 136 16.63 8.86 12.86
C LEU A 136 17.19 9.03 11.45
N LEU A 137 16.38 8.77 10.43
CA LEU A 137 16.78 8.91 9.02
C LEU A 137 17.18 10.35 8.71
N THR A 138 16.36 11.32 9.05
CA THR A 138 16.61 12.73 8.76
C THR A 138 17.82 13.25 9.53
N ASN A 139 17.95 12.89 10.80
CA ASN A 139 19.10 13.27 11.61
C ASN A 139 20.42 12.68 11.09
N GLU A 140 20.39 11.44 10.61
CA GLU A 140 21.57 10.80 10.00
C GLU A 140 21.97 11.45 8.67
N MET A 141 20.99 11.88 7.86
CA MET A 141 21.23 12.54 6.58
C MET A 141 21.73 13.97 6.73
N THR A 142 21.17 14.74 7.67
CA THR A 142 21.41 16.20 7.78
C THR A 142 22.37 16.56 8.91
N ALA A 143 22.62 15.65 9.84
CA ALA A 143 23.28 15.91 11.12
C ALA A 143 22.59 17.04 11.94
N SER A 144 21.31 17.29 11.67
CA SER A 144 20.47 18.29 12.34
C SER A 144 19.32 17.63 13.08
N PRO A 145 19.36 17.55 14.42
CA PRO A 145 18.26 17.02 15.22
C PRO A 145 16.96 17.82 15.07
N SER A 146 17.04 19.11 14.80
CA SER A 146 15.87 19.97 14.58
C SER A 146 15.12 19.58 13.31
N ALA A 147 15.82 19.39 12.21
CA ALA A 147 15.24 18.87 10.96
C ALA A 147 14.64 17.48 11.18
N GLY A 148 15.30 16.63 11.96
CA GLY A 148 14.78 15.31 12.35
C GLY A 148 13.46 15.39 13.09
N LEU A 149 13.31 16.26 14.08
CA LEU A 149 12.08 16.47 14.83
C LEU A 149 10.94 16.99 13.95
N LEU A 150 11.24 17.92 13.05
CA LEU A 150 10.24 18.42 12.06
C LEU A 150 9.79 17.30 11.11
N ALA A 151 10.71 16.50 10.60
CA ALA A 151 10.38 15.37 9.76
C ALA A 151 9.51 14.34 10.49
N ALA A 152 9.81 14.07 11.75
CA ALA A 152 9.05 13.14 12.58
C ALA A 152 7.60 13.60 12.78
N ILE A 153 7.38 14.90 13.08
CA ILE A 153 6.01 15.40 13.26
C ILE A 153 5.27 15.45 11.93
N PHE A 154 5.91 15.84 10.84
CA PHE A 154 5.27 15.83 9.52
C PHE A 154 4.84 14.42 9.12
N MET A 155 5.72 13.43 9.29
CA MET A 155 5.38 12.02 9.01
C MET A 155 4.29 11.48 9.93
N GLY A 156 4.30 11.90 11.20
CA GLY A 156 3.32 11.49 12.20
C GLY A 156 1.90 11.95 11.89
N ILE A 157 1.73 13.14 11.33
CA ILE A 157 0.41 13.76 11.11
C ILE A 157 0.03 13.92 9.63
N ALA A 158 0.90 13.59 8.68
CA ALA A 158 0.58 13.74 7.25
C ALA A 158 -0.57 12.82 6.82
N PRO A 159 -1.63 13.36 6.18
CA PRO A 159 -2.75 12.56 5.71
C PRO A 159 -2.35 11.46 4.73
N GLY A 160 -1.33 11.67 3.91
CA GLY A 160 -0.82 10.66 2.98
C GLY A 160 -0.33 9.37 3.63
N TYR A 161 0.09 9.42 4.90
CA TYR A 161 0.39 8.23 5.69
C TYR A 161 -0.79 7.77 6.55
N ILE A 162 -1.56 8.71 7.10
CA ILE A 162 -2.72 8.40 7.95
C ILE A 162 -3.77 7.61 7.17
N SER A 163 -3.95 7.87 5.88
CA SER A 163 -4.91 7.18 5.02
C SER A 163 -4.84 5.65 5.08
N ARG A 164 -3.66 5.11 5.36
CA ARG A 164 -3.41 3.65 5.45
C ARG A 164 -3.00 3.17 6.85
N SER A 165 -3.08 4.02 7.85
CA SER A 165 -2.64 3.70 9.22
C SER A 165 -3.64 4.11 10.30
N VAL A 166 -4.88 4.39 9.94
CA VAL A 166 -5.97 4.65 10.89
C VAL A 166 -6.25 3.41 11.74
N ALA A 167 -6.73 3.61 12.97
CA ALA A 167 -7.12 2.49 13.83
C ALA A 167 -8.21 1.64 13.16
N GLY A 168 -7.98 0.34 13.06
CA GLY A 168 -8.84 -0.60 12.33
C GLY A 168 -8.41 -0.87 10.88
N SER A 169 -7.48 -0.12 10.34
CA SER A 169 -6.85 -0.37 9.04
C SER A 169 -5.74 -1.41 9.19
N TYR A 170 -6.13 -2.67 9.36
CA TYR A 170 -5.22 -3.80 9.58
C TYR A 170 -4.74 -4.37 8.25
N ASP A 171 -3.97 -3.58 7.51
CA ASP A 171 -3.39 -3.99 6.24
C ASP A 171 -1.85 -4.06 6.33
N ASN A 172 -1.23 -4.64 5.32
CA ASN A 172 0.22 -4.82 5.26
C ASN A 172 0.99 -3.51 5.42
N GLU A 173 0.45 -2.41 4.92
CA GLU A 173 1.03 -1.07 5.07
C GLU A 173 1.11 -0.60 6.53
N ALA A 174 0.35 -1.18 7.45
CA ALA A 174 0.38 -0.83 8.87
C ALA A 174 1.79 -0.91 9.48
N ILE A 175 2.55 -1.93 9.10
CA ILE A 175 3.94 -2.13 9.55
C ILE A 175 4.98 -1.82 8.46
N ALA A 176 4.59 -1.90 7.19
CA ALA A 176 5.49 -1.80 6.06
C ALA A 176 6.16 -0.43 5.94
N ILE A 177 5.45 0.65 6.21
CA ILE A 177 6.02 2.01 6.11
C ILE A 177 7.10 2.24 7.18
N PHE A 178 6.89 1.75 8.38
CA PHE A 178 7.95 1.74 9.40
C PHE A 178 9.19 1.00 8.91
N LEU A 179 9.00 -0.21 8.39
CA LEU A 179 10.10 -1.04 7.89
C LEU A 179 10.82 -0.40 6.71
N LEU A 180 10.10 0.26 5.82
CA LEU A 180 10.65 1.00 4.69
C LEU A 180 11.60 2.11 5.15
N VAL A 181 11.09 2.99 6.01
CA VAL A 181 11.86 4.14 6.50
C VAL A 181 13.05 3.69 7.36
N PHE A 182 12.85 2.69 8.21
CA PHE A 182 13.90 2.17 9.06
C PHE A 182 14.99 1.43 8.28
N THR A 183 14.63 0.70 7.23
CA THR A 183 15.59 0.08 6.31
C THR A 183 16.45 1.15 5.61
N PHE A 184 15.85 2.25 5.19
CA PHE A 184 16.58 3.36 4.60
C PHE A 184 17.53 4.04 5.60
N PHE A 185 17.12 4.20 6.85
CA PHE A 185 18.00 4.68 7.90
C PHE A 185 19.22 3.76 8.08
N LEU A 186 18.97 2.46 8.17
CA LEU A 186 20.06 1.47 8.33
C LEU A 186 21.01 1.44 7.12
N TRP A 187 20.45 1.60 5.91
CA TRP A 187 21.24 1.71 4.68
C TRP A 187 22.17 2.92 4.70
N ILE A 188 21.65 4.08 5.01
CA ILE A 188 22.46 5.31 5.09
C ILE A 188 23.53 5.19 6.17
N LYS A 189 23.19 4.60 7.31
CA LYS A 189 24.14 4.38 8.40
C LYS A 189 25.23 3.38 8.01
N ALA A 190 24.89 2.29 7.35
CA ALA A 190 25.83 1.33 6.81
C ALA A 190 26.77 1.97 5.79
N LEU A 191 26.25 2.79 4.90
CA LEU A 191 27.01 3.49 3.87
C LEU A 191 28.02 4.49 4.49
N LYS A 192 27.59 5.26 5.49
CA LYS A 192 28.45 6.23 6.17
C LYS A 192 29.60 5.58 6.96
N LEU A 193 29.30 4.49 7.64
CA LEU A 193 30.25 3.80 8.51
C LEU A 193 31.08 2.73 7.78
N GLY A 194 30.57 2.22 6.65
CA GLY A 194 31.15 1.07 5.95
C GLY A 194 31.15 -0.21 6.78
N SER A 195 30.18 -0.37 7.67
CA SER A 195 30.12 -1.45 8.64
C SER A 195 29.26 -2.62 8.14
N MET A 196 29.80 -3.83 8.21
CA MET A 196 29.07 -5.06 7.92
C MET A 196 27.90 -5.29 8.89
N LEU A 197 28.05 -4.88 10.16
CA LEU A 197 26.97 -5.03 11.15
C LEU A 197 25.73 -4.21 10.76
N TRP A 198 25.92 -2.96 10.40
CA TRP A 198 24.81 -2.12 9.94
C TRP A 198 24.23 -2.60 8.61
N GLY A 199 25.07 -3.12 7.71
CA GLY A 199 24.62 -3.77 6.50
C GLY A 199 23.79 -5.04 6.77
N ALA A 200 24.19 -5.85 7.74
CA ALA A 200 23.44 -7.03 8.15
C ALA A 200 22.11 -6.68 8.83
N LEU A 201 22.08 -5.63 9.66
CA LEU A 201 20.83 -5.12 10.23
C LEU A 201 19.89 -4.58 9.14
N CYS A 202 20.44 -3.86 8.16
CA CYS A 202 19.67 -3.42 6.99
C CYS A 202 19.07 -4.61 6.23
N ALA A 203 19.82 -5.68 6.03
CA ALA A 203 19.33 -6.92 5.41
C ALA A 203 18.24 -7.61 6.24
N LEU A 204 18.37 -7.61 7.55
CA LEU A 204 17.39 -8.18 8.46
C LEU A 204 16.03 -7.45 8.37
N PHE A 205 16.06 -6.12 8.47
CA PHE A 205 14.85 -5.31 8.36
C PHE A 205 14.28 -5.30 6.94
N TYR A 206 15.13 -5.39 5.92
CA TYR A 206 14.69 -5.63 4.56
C TYR A 206 13.97 -6.99 4.41
N GLY A 207 14.50 -8.05 5.00
CA GLY A 207 13.84 -9.36 5.02
C GLY A 207 12.49 -9.32 5.74
N TYR A 208 12.39 -8.57 6.82
CA TYR A 208 11.12 -8.34 7.51
C TYR A 208 10.13 -7.54 6.64
N MET A 209 10.62 -6.53 5.90
CA MET A 209 9.80 -5.80 4.93
C MET A 209 9.29 -6.72 3.82
N VAL A 210 10.11 -7.60 3.28
CA VAL A 210 9.72 -8.61 2.27
C VAL A 210 8.63 -9.53 2.82
N ALA A 211 8.74 -9.95 4.08
CA ALA A 211 7.72 -10.76 4.74
C ALA A 211 6.40 -10.00 4.98
N SER A 212 6.41 -8.68 4.91
CA SER A 212 5.27 -7.85 5.30
C SER A 212 4.50 -7.29 4.12
N TRP A 213 5.17 -6.87 3.05
CA TRP A 213 4.50 -6.15 1.95
C TRP A 213 5.23 -6.26 0.62
N GLY A 214 4.47 -6.43 -0.46
CA GLY A 214 4.99 -6.46 -1.83
C GLY A 214 5.69 -5.17 -2.29
N GLY A 215 5.51 -4.06 -1.58
CA GLY A 215 6.23 -2.81 -1.80
C GLY A 215 7.74 -2.86 -1.50
N TYR A 216 8.27 -3.99 -1.03
CA TYR A 216 9.71 -4.22 -0.91
C TYR A 216 10.45 -4.06 -2.26
N ALA A 217 9.74 -4.26 -3.38
CA ALA A 217 10.28 -4.02 -4.72
C ALA A 217 10.79 -2.58 -4.90
N PHE A 218 10.20 -1.62 -4.19
CA PHE A 218 10.69 -0.25 -4.18
C PHE A 218 12.10 -0.14 -3.59
N ILE A 219 12.39 -0.87 -2.52
CA ILE A 219 13.73 -0.93 -1.93
C ILE A 219 14.72 -1.59 -2.88
N THR A 220 14.34 -2.70 -3.51
CA THR A 220 15.20 -3.42 -4.48
C THR A 220 15.48 -2.64 -5.76
N CYS A 221 14.70 -1.62 -6.05
CA CYS A 221 14.98 -0.70 -7.16
C CYS A 221 15.77 0.53 -6.70
N LEU A 222 15.43 1.09 -5.53
CA LEU A 222 15.99 2.36 -5.08
C LEU A 222 17.44 2.24 -4.58
N LEU A 223 17.77 1.22 -3.80
CA LEU A 223 19.14 1.05 -3.27
C LEU A 223 20.15 0.76 -4.39
N PRO A 224 19.89 -0.11 -5.37
CA PRO A 224 20.77 -0.28 -6.52
C PRO A 224 20.95 1.01 -7.35
N MET A 225 19.87 1.76 -7.55
CA MET A 225 19.94 3.03 -8.28
C MET A 225 20.77 4.06 -7.54
N HIS A 226 20.64 4.15 -6.24
CA HIS A 226 21.50 5.00 -5.42
C HIS A 226 22.98 4.61 -5.57
N ALA A 227 23.28 3.31 -5.45
CA ALA A 227 24.64 2.80 -5.63
C ALA A 227 25.18 3.10 -7.05
N LEU A 228 24.37 2.88 -8.08
CA LEU A 228 24.73 3.17 -9.46
C LEU A 228 25.03 4.67 -9.67
N VAL A 229 24.17 5.54 -9.18
CA VAL A 229 24.38 6.99 -9.29
C VAL A 229 25.67 7.41 -8.59
N LEU A 230 25.96 6.88 -7.40
CA LEU A 230 27.23 7.16 -6.69
C LEU A 230 28.43 6.70 -7.52
N ILE A 231 28.37 5.53 -8.14
CA ILE A 231 29.45 5.03 -9.01
C ILE A 231 29.62 5.93 -10.24
N CYS A 232 28.52 6.30 -10.90
CA CYS A 232 28.55 7.19 -12.08
C CYS A 232 29.09 8.59 -11.74
N MET A 233 28.87 9.07 -10.54
CA MET A 233 29.45 10.32 -10.04
C MET A 233 30.93 10.22 -9.64
N GLY A 234 31.56 9.05 -9.82
CA GLY A 234 32.93 8.80 -9.41
C GLY A 234 33.12 8.69 -7.89
N ARG A 235 32.06 8.47 -7.14
CA ARG A 235 32.08 8.38 -5.65
C ARG A 235 32.10 6.92 -5.16
N TYR A 236 32.69 6.02 -5.94
CA TYR A 236 32.91 4.66 -5.46
C TYR A 236 33.82 4.66 -4.23
N SER A 237 33.42 3.88 -3.22
CA SER A 237 34.18 3.69 -2.00
C SER A 237 34.08 2.25 -1.50
N THR A 238 35.06 1.82 -0.72
CA THR A 238 35.00 0.52 -0.03
C THR A 238 33.79 0.43 0.90
N ARG A 239 33.36 1.55 1.46
CA ARG A 239 32.14 1.62 2.29
C ARG A 239 30.89 1.24 1.50
N LEU A 240 30.75 1.76 0.28
CA LEU A 240 29.65 1.41 -0.61
C LEU A 240 29.68 -0.08 -0.96
N TYR A 241 30.85 -0.59 -1.31
CA TYR A 241 31.03 -2.01 -1.62
C TYR A 241 30.62 -2.91 -0.47
N VAL A 242 31.12 -2.67 0.74
CA VAL A 242 30.81 -3.48 1.93
C VAL A 242 29.32 -3.41 2.25
N SER A 243 28.75 -2.21 2.28
CA SER A 243 27.36 -2.01 2.64
C SER A 243 26.41 -2.69 1.65
N TYR A 244 26.61 -2.49 0.35
CA TYR A 244 25.76 -3.08 -0.68
C TYR A 244 25.89 -4.60 -0.75
N THR A 245 27.13 -5.11 -0.72
CA THR A 245 27.37 -6.56 -0.78
C THR A 245 26.74 -7.27 0.41
N THR A 246 26.91 -6.75 1.61
CA THR A 246 26.33 -7.32 2.83
C THR A 246 24.80 -7.28 2.78
N TRP A 247 24.23 -6.11 2.45
CA TRP A 247 22.79 -5.98 2.34
C TRP A 247 22.20 -6.93 1.29
N TYR A 248 22.78 -6.94 0.08
CA TYR A 248 22.24 -7.74 -1.02
C TYR A 248 22.34 -9.23 -0.74
N ALA A 249 23.50 -9.71 -0.33
CA ALA A 249 23.71 -11.14 -0.09
C ALA A 249 22.78 -11.67 1.02
N LEU A 250 22.82 -11.03 2.20
CA LEU A 250 21.99 -11.45 3.32
C LEU A 250 20.51 -11.16 3.12
N GLY A 251 20.18 -10.01 2.55
CA GLY A 251 18.80 -9.62 2.26
C GLY A 251 18.13 -10.53 1.23
N THR A 252 18.83 -10.91 0.17
CA THR A 252 18.31 -11.84 -0.83
C THR A 252 18.10 -13.23 -0.24
N LEU A 253 19.05 -13.74 0.55
CA LEU A 253 18.87 -15.02 1.24
C LEU A 253 17.69 -14.98 2.22
N ALA A 254 17.52 -13.90 2.97
CA ALA A 254 16.39 -13.73 3.85
C ALA A 254 15.06 -13.67 3.08
N SER A 255 15.01 -12.98 1.96
CA SER A 255 13.81 -12.86 1.13
C SER A 255 13.38 -14.20 0.53
N MET A 256 14.32 -15.07 0.19
CA MET A 256 14.03 -16.41 -0.34
C MET A 256 13.37 -17.33 0.69
N GLN A 257 13.44 -17.03 1.98
CA GLN A 257 12.80 -17.81 3.03
C GLN A 257 11.28 -17.59 3.09
N ILE A 258 10.78 -16.52 2.47
CA ILE A 258 9.35 -16.24 2.41
C ILE A 258 8.72 -17.07 1.29
N PRO A 259 7.72 -17.93 1.56
CA PRO A 259 7.18 -18.86 0.56
C PRO A 259 6.62 -18.16 -0.67
N PHE A 260 5.96 -17.02 -0.48
CA PHE A 260 5.36 -16.24 -1.56
C PHE A 260 6.42 -15.62 -2.50
N VAL A 261 7.58 -15.26 -1.97
CA VAL A 261 8.69 -14.69 -2.73
C VAL A 261 9.58 -15.78 -3.33
N GLY A 262 10.02 -16.74 -2.51
CA GLY A 262 10.84 -17.87 -2.93
C GLY A 262 12.02 -17.45 -3.82
N PHE A 263 12.09 -17.98 -5.04
CA PHE A 263 13.16 -17.70 -6.01
C PHE A 263 12.90 -16.49 -6.91
N LEU A 264 11.86 -15.71 -6.69
CA LEU A 264 11.58 -14.50 -7.49
C LEU A 264 12.77 -13.52 -7.55
N PRO A 265 13.55 -13.29 -6.48
CA PRO A 265 14.69 -12.39 -6.52
C PRO A 265 15.76 -12.73 -7.57
N VAL A 266 15.83 -13.98 -8.01
CA VAL A 266 16.79 -14.44 -9.02
C VAL A 266 16.16 -14.81 -10.36
N LYS A 267 14.83 -14.81 -10.47
CA LYS A 267 14.10 -15.23 -11.68
C LYS A 267 13.33 -14.10 -12.37
N THR A 268 12.93 -13.08 -11.63
CA THR A 268 12.09 -12.02 -12.18
C THR A 268 12.89 -10.82 -12.64
N SER A 269 12.42 -10.18 -13.70
CA SER A 269 13.06 -9.00 -14.28
C SER A 269 13.09 -7.80 -13.34
N GLU A 270 12.12 -7.72 -12.43
CA GLU A 270 12.01 -6.64 -11.45
C GLU A 270 13.19 -6.61 -10.45
N HIS A 271 13.78 -7.77 -10.16
CA HIS A 271 14.90 -7.90 -9.22
C HIS A 271 16.27 -7.92 -9.92
N MET A 272 16.31 -7.98 -11.26
CA MET A 272 17.56 -8.01 -12.01
C MET A 272 18.46 -6.78 -11.82
N PRO A 273 17.94 -5.55 -11.69
CA PRO A 273 18.78 -4.38 -11.40
C PRO A 273 19.62 -4.55 -10.13
N ALA A 274 19.04 -5.11 -9.06
CA ALA A 274 19.77 -5.35 -7.83
C ALA A 274 20.91 -6.36 -7.99
N LEU A 275 20.65 -7.46 -8.69
CA LEU A 275 21.66 -8.46 -9.02
C LEU A 275 22.74 -7.89 -9.95
N GLY A 276 22.35 -7.10 -10.96
CA GLY A 276 23.26 -6.46 -11.89
C GLY A 276 24.24 -5.51 -11.19
N ILE A 277 23.76 -4.68 -10.29
CA ILE A 277 24.63 -3.78 -9.51
C ILE A 277 25.52 -4.55 -8.53
N PHE A 278 25.02 -5.63 -7.93
CA PHE A 278 25.86 -6.52 -7.14
C PHE A 278 27.03 -7.08 -7.94
N GLY A 279 26.76 -7.65 -9.12
CA GLY A 279 27.82 -8.14 -10.01
C GLY A 279 28.78 -7.04 -10.48
N PHE A 280 28.26 -5.86 -10.77
CA PHE A 280 29.07 -4.70 -11.17
C PHE A 280 30.01 -4.24 -10.05
N LEU A 281 29.55 -4.19 -8.80
CA LEU A 281 30.39 -3.87 -7.65
C LEU A 281 31.48 -4.93 -7.40
N GLN A 282 31.14 -6.23 -7.57
CA GLN A 282 32.14 -7.30 -7.48
C GLN A 282 33.20 -7.15 -8.56
N LEU A 283 32.80 -6.82 -9.77
CA LEU A 283 33.72 -6.56 -10.88
C LEU A 283 34.66 -5.39 -10.60
N ILE A 284 34.12 -4.26 -10.10
CA ILE A 284 34.93 -3.09 -9.73
C ILE A 284 35.92 -3.46 -8.61
N GLY A 285 35.48 -4.19 -7.58
CA GLY A 285 36.35 -4.66 -6.50
C GLY A 285 37.50 -5.54 -7.01
N PHE A 286 37.18 -6.47 -7.93
CA PHE A 286 38.16 -7.33 -8.59
C PHE A 286 39.14 -6.53 -9.45
N ILE A 287 38.68 -5.57 -10.22
CA ILE A 287 39.52 -4.67 -11.01
C ILE A 287 40.48 -3.89 -10.13
N GLN A 288 40.01 -3.37 -8.98
CA GLN A 288 40.87 -2.66 -8.04
C GLN A 288 41.92 -3.57 -7.41
N PHE A 289 41.56 -4.80 -7.06
CA PHE A 289 42.51 -5.79 -6.55
C PHE A 289 43.60 -6.09 -7.58
N VAL A 290 43.25 -6.36 -8.83
CA VAL A 290 44.18 -6.64 -9.91
C VAL A 290 45.06 -5.42 -10.20
N ARG A 291 44.50 -4.20 -10.16
CA ARG A 291 45.27 -2.96 -10.34
C ARG A 291 46.41 -2.80 -9.29
N SER A 292 46.20 -3.31 -8.09
CA SER A 292 47.23 -3.27 -7.03
C SER A 292 48.37 -4.27 -7.26
N ALA A 293 48.14 -5.30 -8.11
CA ALA A 293 49.08 -6.41 -8.30
C ALA A 293 49.85 -6.37 -9.63
N ILE A 294 49.41 -5.58 -10.63
CA ILE A 294 49.95 -5.61 -12.01
C ILE A 294 50.41 -4.21 -12.47
N SER A 295 51.42 -4.17 -13.35
CA SER A 295 51.92 -2.92 -13.95
C SER A 295 50.88 -2.20 -14.81
N GLY A 296 50.94 -0.86 -14.92
CA GLY A 296 49.91 -0.05 -15.56
C GLY A 296 49.58 -0.42 -17.03
N ARG A 297 50.55 -0.86 -17.80
CA ARG A 297 50.35 -1.26 -19.23
C ARG A 297 49.67 -2.60 -19.36
N GLN A 298 50.03 -3.56 -18.53
CA GLN A 298 49.39 -4.89 -18.48
C GLN A 298 47.94 -4.76 -17.92
N PHE A 299 47.76 -3.83 -16.95
CA PHE A 299 46.46 -3.54 -16.42
C PHE A 299 45.44 -3.01 -17.46
N GLN A 300 45.89 -2.08 -18.33
CA GLN A 300 45.00 -1.57 -19.43
C GLN A 300 44.53 -2.69 -20.38
N THR A 301 45.44 -3.54 -20.81
CA THR A 301 45.11 -4.67 -21.67
C THR A 301 44.15 -5.63 -20.97
N PHE A 302 44.45 -5.98 -19.71
CA PHE A 302 43.59 -6.81 -18.87
C PHE A 302 42.18 -6.19 -18.70
N LEU A 303 42.11 -4.89 -18.40
CA LEU A 303 40.83 -4.19 -18.19
C LEU A 303 39.93 -4.23 -19.43
N VAL A 304 40.51 -3.91 -20.62
CA VAL A 304 39.76 -3.94 -21.88
C VAL A 304 39.26 -5.35 -22.16
N THR A 305 40.15 -6.35 -22.04
CA THR A 305 39.77 -7.75 -22.26
C THR A 305 38.67 -8.21 -21.29
N LEU A 306 38.79 -7.88 -20.02
CA LEU A 306 37.81 -8.24 -19.01
C LEU A 306 36.46 -7.56 -19.24
N LEU A 307 36.45 -6.27 -19.57
CA LEU A 307 35.20 -5.54 -19.85
C LEU A 307 34.49 -6.09 -21.10
N VAL A 308 35.25 -6.34 -22.19
CA VAL A 308 34.67 -6.92 -23.42
C VAL A 308 34.14 -8.33 -23.16
N ALA A 309 34.90 -9.16 -22.43
CA ALA A 309 34.44 -10.52 -22.08
C ALA A 309 33.24 -10.52 -21.16
N THR A 310 33.23 -9.71 -20.12
CA THR A 310 32.11 -9.63 -19.18
C THR A 310 30.87 -9.08 -19.83
N PHE A 311 31.00 -8.02 -20.65
CA PHE A 311 29.86 -7.47 -21.39
C PHE A 311 29.32 -8.46 -22.43
N GLY A 312 30.22 -9.08 -23.23
CA GLY A 312 29.84 -10.06 -24.22
C GLY A 312 29.21 -11.32 -23.66
N LEU A 313 29.84 -11.92 -22.64
CA LEU A 313 29.31 -13.11 -21.96
C LEU A 313 28.04 -12.78 -21.15
N GLY A 314 28.01 -11.62 -20.50
CA GLY A 314 26.85 -11.17 -19.75
C GLY A 314 25.62 -10.95 -20.63
N LEU A 315 25.81 -10.26 -21.76
CA LEU A 315 24.74 -10.04 -22.72
C LEU A 315 24.30 -11.36 -23.39
N ALA A 316 25.23 -12.20 -23.82
CA ALA A 316 24.91 -13.51 -24.37
C ALA A 316 24.19 -14.41 -23.36
N GLY A 317 24.65 -14.42 -22.11
CA GLY A 317 24.00 -15.15 -21.02
C GLY A 317 22.59 -14.63 -20.74
N LEU A 318 22.40 -13.31 -20.70
CA LEU A 318 21.09 -12.70 -20.49
C LEU A 318 20.12 -13.09 -21.62
N VAL A 319 20.54 -12.96 -22.87
CA VAL A 319 19.72 -13.35 -24.03
C VAL A 319 19.40 -14.84 -24.01
N ALA A 320 20.36 -15.69 -23.70
CA ALA A 320 20.17 -17.13 -23.61
C ALA A 320 19.19 -17.50 -22.48
N LEU A 321 19.36 -16.94 -21.28
CA LEU A 321 18.48 -17.22 -20.15
C LEU A 321 17.05 -16.69 -20.37
N THR A 322 16.92 -15.56 -21.04
CA THR A 322 15.59 -15.02 -21.40
C THR A 322 14.92 -15.87 -22.47
N SER A 323 15.66 -16.30 -23.52
CA SER A 323 15.12 -17.14 -24.58
C SER A 323 14.78 -18.56 -24.10
N LEU A 324 15.50 -19.08 -23.12
CA LEU A 324 15.22 -20.36 -22.47
C LEU A 324 14.11 -20.29 -21.43
N GLY A 325 13.57 -19.10 -21.15
CA GLY A 325 12.47 -18.89 -20.20
C GLY A 325 12.86 -18.99 -18.72
N TYR A 326 14.16 -18.97 -18.38
CA TYR A 326 14.62 -18.95 -17.00
C TYR A 326 14.39 -17.59 -16.33
N ILE A 327 14.45 -16.50 -17.08
CA ILE A 327 14.13 -15.16 -16.61
C ILE A 327 12.72 -14.85 -17.06
N ALA A 328 11.82 -14.66 -16.08
CA ALA A 328 10.45 -14.26 -16.36
C ALA A 328 10.41 -12.83 -16.89
N PRO A 329 9.61 -12.54 -17.94
CA PRO A 329 9.40 -11.18 -18.42
C PRO A 329 8.74 -10.32 -17.32
N TRP A 330 8.71 -9.00 -17.52
CA TRP A 330 8.02 -8.08 -16.63
C TRP A 330 6.58 -8.53 -16.39
N GLY A 331 6.20 -8.64 -15.12
CA GLY A 331 4.81 -8.91 -14.76
C GLY A 331 3.89 -7.80 -15.24
N GLY A 332 2.64 -8.14 -15.64
CA GLY A 332 1.70 -7.17 -16.20
C GLY A 332 1.40 -5.99 -15.25
N ARG A 333 1.45 -6.21 -13.94
CA ARG A 333 1.31 -5.15 -12.93
C ARG A 333 2.48 -4.16 -12.97
N PHE A 334 3.70 -4.62 -13.17
CA PHE A 334 4.87 -3.75 -13.29
C PHE A 334 4.92 -3.05 -14.64
N TYR A 335 4.43 -3.70 -15.70
CA TYR A 335 4.33 -3.08 -17.01
C TYR A 335 3.40 -1.85 -17.00
N SER A 336 2.34 -1.89 -16.22
CA SER A 336 1.42 -0.75 -16.03
C SER A 336 2.06 0.48 -15.36
N LEU A 337 3.22 0.33 -14.73
CA LEU A 337 3.99 1.47 -14.22
C LEU A 337 4.68 2.28 -15.32
N TRP A 338 4.88 1.69 -16.49
CA TRP A 338 5.49 2.35 -17.66
C TRP A 338 4.43 2.80 -18.66
N ASP A 339 3.41 1.97 -18.88
CA ASP A 339 2.28 2.24 -19.76
C ASP A 339 0.98 2.20 -18.98
N THR A 340 0.45 3.39 -18.66
CA THR A 340 -0.78 3.55 -17.89
C THR A 340 -2.04 3.04 -18.62
N GLY A 341 -1.97 2.90 -19.96
CA GLY A 341 -3.04 2.35 -20.78
C GLY A 341 -3.10 0.82 -20.79
N TYR A 342 -1.98 0.17 -20.50
CA TYR A 342 -1.84 -1.30 -20.59
C TYR A 342 -2.88 -2.05 -19.76
N ALA A 343 -3.07 -1.64 -18.51
CA ALA A 343 -4.01 -2.31 -17.61
C ALA A 343 -5.46 -2.22 -18.07
N LYS A 344 -5.86 -1.11 -18.72
CA LYS A 344 -7.22 -0.94 -19.26
C LYS A 344 -7.54 -1.94 -20.39
N ILE A 345 -6.54 -2.29 -21.17
CA ILE A 345 -6.69 -3.17 -22.32
C ILE A 345 -6.50 -4.64 -21.92
N HIS A 346 -5.47 -4.94 -21.14
CA HIS A 346 -5.03 -6.32 -20.91
C HIS A 346 -5.42 -6.89 -19.55
N ILE A 347 -5.66 -6.02 -18.53
CA ILE A 347 -5.97 -6.47 -17.17
C ILE A 347 -7.13 -5.65 -16.60
N PRO A 348 -8.38 -5.90 -17.06
CA PRO A 348 -9.55 -5.12 -16.63
C PRO A 348 -9.77 -5.11 -15.13
N ILE A 349 -9.42 -6.18 -14.42
CA ILE A 349 -9.55 -6.27 -12.95
C ILE A 349 -8.69 -5.19 -12.27
N ILE A 350 -7.43 -5.02 -12.67
CA ILE A 350 -6.55 -3.99 -12.13
C ILE A 350 -7.10 -2.60 -12.44
N ALA A 351 -7.59 -2.40 -13.66
CA ALA A 351 -8.17 -1.12 -14.08
C ALA A 351 -9.49 -0.78 -13.36
N SER A 352 -10.21 -1.78 -12.85
CA SER A 352 -11.47 -1.57 -12.11
C SER A 352 -11.27 -0.97 -10.72
N VAL A 353 -10.07 -1.06 -10.15
CA VAL A 353 -9.76 -0.53 -8.82
C VAL A 353 -9.32 0.93 -8.92
N SER A 354 -9.98 1.82 -8.20
CA SER A 354 -9.73 3.26 -8.26
C SER A 354 -8.30 3.65 -7.81
N GLU A 355 -7.71 2.88 -6.93
CA GLU A 355 -6.34 3.10 -6.42
C GLU A 355 -5.24 2.91 -7.48
N HIS A 356 -5.53 2.18 -8.55
CA HIS A 356 -4.59 1.92 -9.66
C HIS A 356 -4.69 2.96 -10.79
N GLN A 357 -5.53 3.97 -10.64
CA GLN A 357 -5.63 5.04 -11.62
C GLN A 357 -4.51 6.08 -11.42
N PRO A 358 -4.13 6.84 -12.47
CA PRO A 358 -3.19 7.93 -12.34
C PRO A 358 -3.66 8.97 -11.31
N THR A 359 -2.71 9.53 -10.56
CA THR A 359 -3.01 10.50 -9.51
C THR A 359 -3.37 11.85 -10.12
N ALA A 360 -4.52 12.39 -9.73
CA ALA A 360 -4.90 13.77 -10.05
C ALA A 360 -4.18 14.76 -9.14
N TRP A 361 -3.86 15.95 -9.66
CA TRP A 361 -3.16 16.98 -8.90
C TRP A 361 -3.80 17.36 -7.55
N PRO A 362 -5.14 17.50 -7.44
CA PRO A 362 -5.78 17.77 -6.15
C PRO A 362 -5.47 16.73 -5.06
N SER A 363 -5.23 15.48 -5.41
CA SER A 363 -4.92 14.43 -4.45
C SER A 363 -3.59 14.67 -3.73
N PHE A 364 -2.59 15.25 -4.40
CA PHE A 364 -1.33 15.63 -3.77
C PHE A 364 -1.52 16.71 -2.71
N PHE A 365 -2.37 17.71 -3.00
CA PHE A 365 -2.70 18.73 -2.01
C PHE A 365 -3.53 18.21 -0.85
N PHE A 366 -4.44 17.30 -1.13
CA PHE A 366 -5.28 16.70 -0.11
C PHE A 366 -4.45 15.90 0.91
N ASP A 367 -3.47 15.15 0.43
CA ASP A 367 -2.67 14.26 1.27
C ASP A 367 -1.42 14.91 1.86
N LEU A 368 -0.82 15.88 1.18
CA LEU A 368 0.44 16.49 1.58
C LEU A 368 0.34 17.99 1.88
N ASN A 369 -0.74 18.66 1.47
CA ASN A 369 -0.97 20.07 1.66
C ASN A 369 0.25 20.92 1.24
N PHE A 370 0.66 21.89 2.06
CA PHE A 370 1.78 22.76 1.72
C PHE A 370 3.15 22.07 1.69
N LEU A 371 3.30 20.87 2.25
CA LEU A 371 4.55 20.11 2.17
C LEU A 371 4.98 19.84 0.74
N ILE A 372 4.02 19.73 -0.19
CA ILE A 372 4.31 19.53 -1.61
C ILE A 372 5.04 20.74 -2.24
N TRP A 373 4.84 21.93 -1.73
CA TRP A 373 5.56 23.13 -2.18
C TRP A 373 6.96 23.23 -1.59
N LEU A 374 7.13 22.78 -0.35
CA LEU A 374 8.43 22.77 0.33
C LEU A 374 9.32 21.61 -0.11
N PHE A 375 8.72 20.55 -0.64
CA PHE A 375 9.45 19.39 -1.12
C PHE A 375 10.50 19.69 -2.19
N PRO A 376 10.20 20.39 -3.29
CA PRO A 376 11.22 20.78 -4.27
C PRO A 376 12.31 21.68 -3.68
N ALA A 377 11.95 22.58 -2.76
CA ALA A 377 12.91 23.44 -2.09
C ALA A 377 13.89 22.62 -1.22
N GLY A 378 13.41 21.64 -0.49
CA GLY A 378 14.25 20.72 0.29
C GLY A 378 15.18 19.88 -0.58
N VAL A 379 14.71 19.39 -1.71
CA VAL A 379 15.52 18.66 -2.70
C VAL A 379 16.60 19.59 -3.29
N TYR A 380 16.27 20.82 -3.61
CA TYR A 380 17.23 21.81 -4.08
C TYR A 380 18.33 22.09 -3.05
N LEU A 381 17.99 22.22 -1.78
CA LEU A 381 18.98 22.36 -0.70
C LEU A 381 19.92 21.14 -0.60
N CYS A 382 19.44 19.94 -0.88
CA CYS A 382 20.28 18.74 -0.96
C CYS A 382 21.28 18.82 -2.13
N PHE A 383 20.94 19.46 -3.26
CA PHE A 383 21.88 19.71 -4.36
C PHE A 383 22.98 20.70 -4.00
N GLN A 384 22.69 21.72 -3.18
CA GLN A 384 23.68 22.69 -2.75
C GLN A 384 24.81 22.06 -1.93
N ASN A 385 24.51 21.04 -1.17
CA ASN A 385 25.49 20.32 -0.34
C ASN A 385 25.38 18.81 -0.61
N LEU A 386 25.81 18.40 -1.80
CA LEU A 386 25.58 17.06 -2.34
C LEU A 386 26.56 16.05 -1.72
N ARG A 387 26.21 15.52 -0.57
CA ARG A 387 26.86 14.35 0.04
C ARG A 387 26.18 13.06 -0.44
N ASP A 388 26.76 11.91 -0.15
CA ASP A 388 26.24 10.61 -0.57
C ASP A 388 24.81 10.36 -0.05
N GLU A 389 24.52 10.80 1.18
CA GLU A 389 23.20 10.74 1.79
C GLU A 389 22.19 11.63 1.05
N HIS A 390 22.62 12.82 0.60
CA HIS A 390 21.76 13.73 -0.14
C HIS A 390 21.45 13.22 -1.55
N VAL A 391 22.38 12.49 -2.16
CA VAL A 391 22.12 11.78 -3.43
C VAL A 391 20.98 10.78 -3.26
N PHE A 392 20.91 10.07 -2.12
CA PHE A 392 19.81 9.18 -1.81
C PHE A 392 18.46 9.92 -1.77
N ILE A 393 18.40 11.08 -1.12
CA ILE A 393 17.17 11.89 -1.07
C ILE A 393 16.74 12.30 -2.49
N VAL A 394 17.68 12.75 -3.32
CA VAL A 394 17.39 13.20 -4.69
C VAL A 394 16.86 12.03 -5.53
N VAL A 395 17.50 10.88 -5.50
CA VAL A 395 17.09 9.68 -6.24
C VAL A 395 15.71 9.21 -5.74
N TYR A 396 15.51 9.16 -4.43
CA TYR A 396 14.22 8.81 -3.85
C TYR A 396 13.10 9.79 -4.25
N ALA A 397 13.39 11.08 -4.19
CA ALA A 397 12.43 12.11 -4.59
C ALA A 397 12.00 11.95 -6.05
N MET A 398 12.94 11.67 -6.95
CA MET A 398 12.65 11.49 -8.37
C MET A 398 11.80 10.24 -8.62
N PHE A 399 12.20 9.08 -8.10
CA PHE A 399 11.45 7.84 -8.28
C PHE A 399 10.11 7.86 -7.57
N GLY A 400 10.07 8.33 -6.33
CA GLY A 400 8.82 8.46 -5.56
C GLY A 400 7.81 9.36 -6.23
N SER A 401 8.23 10.51 -6.78
CA SER A 401 7.35 11.42 -7.52
C SER A 401 6.80 10.81 -8.80
N TYR A 402 7.65 10.11 -9.56
CA TYR A 402 7.22 9.43 -10.77
C TYR A 402 6.16 8.36 -10.46
N PHE A 403 6.42 7.46 -9.54
CA PHE A 403 5.50 6.38 -9.22
C PHE A 403 4.21 6.88 -8.56
N ALA A 404 4.29 7.89 -7.71
CA ALA A 404 3.09 8.51 -7.14
C ALA A 404 2.21 9.18 -8.20
N GLY A 405 2.80 9.73 -9.25
CA GLY A 405 2.05 10.28 -10.39
C GLY A 405 1.39 9.21 -11.25
N VAL A 406 2.02 8.05 -11.39
CA VAL A 406 1.48 6.92 -12.19
C VAL A 406 0.29 6.26 -11.49
N MET A 407 0.33 6.15 -10.16
CA MET A 407 -0.69 5.39 -9.41
C MET A 407 -0.95 6.01 -8.04
N VAL A 408 -2.23 6.23 -7.72
CA VAL A 408 -2.65 6.85 -6.44
C VAL A 408 -2.12 6.08 -5.23
N ARG A 409 -2.15 4.77 -5.27
CA ARG A 409 -1.68 3.91 -4.17
C ARG A 409 -0.21 4.16 -3.80
N LEU A 410 0.62 4.53 -4.78
CA LEU A 410 2.06 4.75 -4.57
C LEU A 410 2.40 6.11 -3.94
N MET A 411 1.41 6.97 -3.69
CA MET A 411 1.61 8.18 -2.90
C MET A 411 2.11 7.88 -1.48
N LEU A 412 1.75 6.73 -0.95
CA LEU A 412 2.24 6.26 0.34
C LEU A 412 3.77 6.11 0.39
N THR A 413 4.39 5.71 -0.71
CA THR A 413 5.86 5.61 -0.82
C THR A 413 6.54 6.97 -1.01
N LEU A 414 5.84 7.95 -1.56
CA LEU A 414 6.34 9.32 -1.70
C LEU A 414 6.31 10.09 -0.38
N THR A 415 5.34 9.87 0.47
CA THR A 415 5.12 10.63 1.71
C THR A 415 6.38 10.74 2.60
N PRO A 416 7.17 9.69 2.87
CA PRO A 416 8.37 9.81 3.69
C PRO A 416 9.39 10.81 3.16
N VAL A 417 9.69 10.77 1.87
CA VAL A 417 10.69 11.69 1.27
C VAL A 417 10.19 13.11 1.21
N VAL A 418 8.89 13.32 1.01
CA VAL A 418 8.28 14.66 1.07
C VAL A 418 8.40 15.23 2.48
N CYS A 419 8.12 14.45 3.51
CA CYS A 419 8.27 14.88 4.90
C CYS A 419 9.73 15.22 5.24
N VAL A 420 10.68 14.40 4.81
CA VAL A 420 12.11 14.64 5.05
C VAL A 420 12.59 15.91 4.34
N ALA A 421 12.31 16.05 3.05
CA ALA A 421 12.73 17.20 2.27
C ALA A 421 12.07 18.51 2.73
N ALA A 422 10.79 18.48 3.03
CA ALA A 422 10.08 19.63 3.58
C ALA A 422 10.63 20.04 4.95
N ALA A 423 10.97 19.08 5.80
CA ALA A 423 11.62 19.35 7.09
C ALA A 423 12.99 20.00 6.93
N ILE A 424 13.79 19.57 5.95
CA ILE A 424 15.07 20.20 5.62
C ILE A 424 14.84 21.66 5.21
N ALA A 425 13.87 21.92 4.35
CA ALA A 425 13.53 23.27 3.89
C ALA A 425 13.07 24.17 5.06
N VAL A 426 12.14 23.68 5.88
CA VAL A 426 11.64 24.44 7.04
C VAL A 426 12.74 24.69 8.06
N SER A 427 13.57 23.69 8.36
CA SER A 427 14.68 23.82 9.27
C SER A 427 15.67 24.90 8.80
N GLN A 428 16.00 24.88 7.52
CA GLN A 428 16.92 25.91 6.94
C GLN A 428 16.32 27.32 7.01
N ILE A 429 15.03 27.46 6.73
CA ILE A 429 14.35 28.76 6.84
C ILE A 429 14.37 29.24 8.29
N LEU A 430 14.00 28.39 9.23
CA LEU A 430 13.98 28.74 10.66
C LEU A 430 15.40 29.05 11.19
N ASP A 431 16.40 28.28 10.79
CA ASP A 431 17.80 28.52 11.18
C ASP A 431 18.29 29.88 10.63
N THR A 432 17.90 30.23 9.41
CA THR A 432 18.31 31.50 8.78
C THR A 432 17.67 32.70 9.46
N TYR A 433 16.39 32.61 9.81
CA TYR A 433 15.62 33.75 10.29
C TYR A 433 15.47 33.82 11.82
N LEU A 434 15.59 32.70 12.55
CA LEU A 434 15.51 32.65 14.02
C LEU A 434 16.88 32.62 14.71
N SER A 435 17.99 32.38 13.97
CA SER A 435 19.32 32.30 14.56
C SER A 435 19.71 33.63 15.24
N LEU A 436 20.01 33.55 16.54
CA LEU A 436 20.54 34.64 17.32
C LEU A 436 22.08 34.75 17.23
N LYS A 437 22.71 33.91 16.41
CA LYS A 437 24.18 33.97 16.27
C LYS A 437 24.54 35.32 15.63
N ALA A 438 25.28 36.11 16.40
CA ALA A 438 26.04 37.19 15.82
C ALA A 438 26.99 36.61 14.76
N PRO A 439 27.25 37.29 13.63
CA PRO A 439 28.21 36.84 12.67
C PRO A 439 29.53 36.58 13.41
N GLU A 440 30.07 35.36 13.33
CA GLU A 440 31.43 35.07 13.77
C GLU A 440 32.33 35.99 12.98
N VAL A 441 32.98 36.93 13.70
CA VAL A 441 34.10 37.66 13.16
C VAL A 441 35.19 36.61 13.03
N GLU A 442 35.53 36.22 11.80
CA GLU A 442 36.78 35.50 11.56
C GLU A 442 37.90 36.34 12.15
N GLU A 443 38.37 35.95 13.33
CA GLU A 443 39.65 36.44 13.83
C GLU A 443 40.70 35.91 12.86
N THR A 444 41.16 36.78 11.99
CA THR A 444 42.39 36.55 11.23
C THR A 444 43.48 36.23 12.23
N PRO A 445 44.17 35.09 12.13
CA PRO A 445 45.28 34.79 13.08
C PRO A 445 46.29 35.92 13.02
N ALA A 446 46.58 36.50 14.17
CA ALA A 446 47.59 37.55 14.33
C ALA A 446 48.93 37.02 13.80
N ALA A 447 49.35 37.53 12.66
CA ALA A 447 50.65 37.24 12.10
C ALA A 447 51.72 37.72 13.09
N GLY A 448 52.56 36.76 13.48
CA GLY A 448 53.70 37.01 14.33
C GLY A 448 54.56 38.18 13.85
N THR A 449 54.97 38.97 14.77
CA THR A 449 56.00 40.03 14.66
C THR A 449 57.29 39.48 14.07
N ASP A 450 57.60 39.90 12.83
CA ASP A 450 59.00 40.14 12.48
C ASP A 450 59.07 41.30 11.49
N GLY A 451 59.98 42.24 11.82
CA GLY A 451 60.06 43.50 11.17
C GLY A 451 60.70 43.48 9.81
N SER A 452 60.18 44.22 8.88
CA SER A 452 60.92 45.04 7.90
C SER A 452 59.99 45.90 7.10
N SER A 453 60.26 47.19 7.11
CA SER A 453 59.54 48.23 6.38
C SER A 453 59.52 48.08 4.87
N LYS A 454 58.36 48.18 4.25
CA LYS A 454 58.16 48.88 2.95
C LYS A 454 56.77 49.39 2.80
N LYS A 455 56.61 50.69 2.68
CA LYS A 455 55.37 51.39 2.34
C LYS A 455 54.82 50.91 1.00
N ALA A 456 53.59 50.36 1.02
CA ALA A 456 52.75 50.34 -0.17
C ALA A 456 51.36 50.85 0.25
N LYS A 457 50.99 51.97 -0.35
CA LYS A 457 49.63 52.52 -0.29
C LYS A 457 48.67 51.56 -0.99
N GLY A 458 47.88 50.85 -0.24
CA GLY A 458 46.76 50.05 -0.71
C GLY A 458 45.54 50.45 0.12
N GLY A 459 44.54 51.02 -0.54
CA GLY A 459 43.33 51.50 0.12
C GLY A 459 42.60 50.44 0.89
N LEU A 460 42.25 50.72 2.11
CA LEU A 460 41.29 50.02 2.94
C LEU A 460 39.97 49.94 2.21
N ARG A 461 39.69 48.79 1.64
CA ARG A 461 38.32 48.43 1.26
C ARG A 461 37.60 48.22 2.59
N ALA A 462 36.80 49.21 3.00
CA ALA A 462 35.88 49.10 4.09
C ALA A 462 34.95 47.93 3.75
N THR A 463 35.10 46.82 4.43
CA THR A 463 34.06 45.81 4.47
C THR A 463 32.84 46.45 5.12
N GLU A 464 31.82 46.73 4.31
CA GLU A 464 30.53 47.18 4.81
C GLU A 464 30.08 46.22 5.91
N LYS A 465 29.97 46.76 7.13
CA LYS A 465 29.27 46.06 8.21
C LYS A 465 27.87 45.75 7.68
N PRO A 466 27.41 44.50 7.75
CA PRO A 466 26.06 44.23 7.32
C PRO A 466 25.12 45.11 8.14
N ASN A 467 24.35 45.92 7.41
CA ASN A 467 23.41 46.86 7.98
C ASN A 467 22.31 46.03 8.69
N VAL A 468 22.47 45.84 10.00
CA VAL A 468 21.43 45.24 10.86
C VAL A 468 20.37 46.28 11.09
N GLY A 469 19.72 46.67 10.00
CA GLY A 469 18.67 47.69 10.00
C GLY A 469 17.31 47.10 10.40
N ILE A 470 16.37 47.98 10.70
CA ILE A 470 14.97 47.67 11.05
C ILE A 470 14.33 46.72 10.02
N PHE A 471 14.71 46.82 8.75
CA PHE A 471 14.24 45.94 7.68
C PHE A 471 14.65 44.48 7.85
N ASN A 472 15.81 44.19 8.43
CA ASN A 472 16.24 42.81 8.65
C ASN A 472 15.46 42.15 9.80
N ASN A 473 15.11 42.92 10.83
CA ASN A 473 14.26 42.42 11.92
C ASN A 473 12.81 42.27 11.48
N LEU A 474 12.31 43.15 10.64
CA LEU A 474 10.96 43.06 10.07
C LEU A 474 10.83 41.82 9.18
N SER A 475 11.81 41.55 8.30
CA SER A 475 11.81 40.36 7.46
C SER A 475 11.82 39.05 8.29
N LYS A 476 12.59 39.01 9.40
CA LYS A 476 12.60 37.89 10.34
C LYS A 476 11.20 37.65 10.94
N VAL A 477 10.56 38.70 11.42
CA VAL A 477 9.20 38.62 12.00
C VAL A 477 8.18 38.18 10.96
N VAL A 478 8.23 38.75 9.77
CA VAL A 478 7.29 38.39 8.68
C VAL A 478 7.46 36.96 8.24
N VAL A 479 8.69 36.49 7.99
CA VAL A 479 8.95 35.10 7.54
C VAL A 479 8.59 34.10 8.63
N THR A 480 8.97 34.37 9.88
CA THR A 480 8.63 33.48 10.99
C THR A 480 7.14 33.45 11.26
N GLY A 481 6.46 34.60 11.18
CA GLY A 481 5.01 34.69 11.31
C GLY A 481 4.29 33.96 10.19
N ALA A 482 4.70 34.14 8.95
CA ALA A 482 4.15 33.42 7.80
C ALA A 482 4.35 31.91 7.94
N MET A 483 5.54 31.47 8.31
CA MET A 483 5.83 30.03 8.51
C MET A 483 4.98 29.45 9.64
N THR A 484 4.80 30.19 10.74
CA THR A 484 3.93 29.75 11.83
C THR A 484 2.47 29.60 11.38
N ILE A 485 1.96 30.55 10.61
CA ILE A 485 0.61 30.47 10.05
C ILE A 485 0.47 29.26 9.13
N TYR A 486 1.42 29.03 8.22
CA TYR A 486 1.40 27.86 7.34
C TYR A 486 1.44 26.54 8.11
N LEU A 487 2.25 26.43 9.16
CA LEU A 487 2.30 25.25 10.01
C LEU A 487 0.98 25.01 10.75
N LEU A 488 0.34 26.07 11.25
CA LEU A 488 -0.98 25.97 11.89
C LEU A 488 -2.06 25.55 10.90
N MET A 489 -2.05 26.13 9.68
CA MET A 489 -2.95 25.71 8.61
C MET A 489 -2.73 24.24 8.23
N PHE A 490 -1.50 23.78 8.17
CA PHE A 490 -1.18 22.39 7.91
C PHE A 490 -1.74 21.45 8.98
N VAL A 491 -1.53 21.76 10.25
CA VAL A 491 -2.07 20.96 11.37
C VAL A 491 -3.60 20.92 11.31
N THR A 492 -4.25 22.07 11.07
CA THR A 492 -5.71 22.15 10.93
C THR A 492 -6.21 21.29 9.76
N HIS A 493 -5.55 21.38 8.61
CA HIS A 493 -5.88 20.57 7.44
C HIS A 493 -5.70 19.07 7.73
N CYS A 494 -4.59 18.66 8.32
CA CYS A 494 -4.34 17.27 8.69
C CYS A 494 -5.41 16.73 9.64
N THR A 495 -5.80 17.50 10.65
CA THR A 495 -6.86 17.12 11.60
C THR A 495 -8.20 17.00 10.91
N TRP A 496 -8.54 17.95 10.05
CA TRP A 496 -9.81 17.93 9.31
C TRP A 496 -9.90 16.73 8.37
N VAL A 497 -8.86 16.49 7.55
CA VAL A 497 -8.82 15.35 6.62
C VAL A 497 -8.89 14.03 7.36
N THR A 498 -8.10 13.88 8.42
CA THR A 498 -8.09 12.66 9.23
C THR A 498 -9.46 12.38 9.83
N SER A 499 -10.08 13.40 10.42
CA SER A 499 -11.35 13.23 11.12
C SER A 499 -12.55 13.03 10.19
N ASN A 500 -12.55 13.63 9.00
CA ASN A 500 -13.72 13.61 8.10
C ASN A 500 -13.59 12.64 6.92
N ALA A 501 -12.38 12.46 6.39
CA ALA A 501 -12.19 11.65 5.19
C ALA A 501 -11.69 10.23 5.50
N TYR A 502 -10.72 10.08 6.40
CA TYR A 502 -10.04 8.80 6.60
C TYR A 502 -10.48 8.01 7.84
N SER A 503 -11.29 8.61 8.72
CA SER A 503 -11.72 7.96 9.97
C SER A 503 -13.08 7.28 9.88
N SER A 504 -13.73 7.29 8.73
CA SER A 504 -15.02 6.63 8.53
C SER A 504 -14.81 5.18 8.10
N PRO A 505 -15.30 4.17 8.86
CA PRO A 505 -15.21 2.79 8.45
C PRO A 505 -16.09 2.54 7.22
N SER A 506 -15.63 1.69 6.29
CA SER A 506 -16.41 1.31 5.11
C SER A 506 -17.52 0.30 5.42
N VAL A 507 -17.40 -0.42 6.52
CA VAL A 507 -18.37 -1.43 6.98
C VAL A 507 -19.57 -0.77 7.68
N VAL A 508 -19.33 0.35 8.37
CA VAL A 508 -20.36 1.12 9.07
C VAL A 508 -20.47 2.49 8.42
N LEU A 509 -21.58 2.76 7.75
CA LEU A 509 -21.83 4.05 7.13
C LEU A 509 -22.42 5.01 8.16
N ALA A 510 -22.08 6.27 8.07
CA ALA A 510 -22.61 7.31 8.94
C ALA A 510 -23.21 8.44 8.12
N SER A 511 -24.43 8.84 8.45
CA SER A 511 -25.09 10.01 7.91
C SER A 511 -25.31 11.02 9.02
N ARG A 512 -25.28 12.31 8.68
CA ARG A 512 -25.67 13.38 9.62
C ARG A 512 -27.10 13.79 9.40
N LEU A 513 -27.89 13.72 10.46
CA LEU A 513 -29.26 14.23 10.46
C LEU A 513 -29.28 15.77 10.51
N PRO A 514 -30.38 16.42 10.14
CA PRO A 514 -30.51 17.88 10.20
C PRO A 514 -30.33 18.48 11.60
N ASP A 515 -30.55 17.70 12.66
CA ASP A 515 -30.34 18.07 14.06
C ASP A 515 -28.88 17.99 14.52
N GLY A 516 -27.96 17.59 13.60
CA GLY A 516 -26.53 17.40 13.86
C GLY A 516 -26.19 16.05 14.50
N SER A 517 -27.16 15.22 14.83
CA SER A 517 -26.91 13.87 15.34
C SER A 517 -26.37 12.94 14.25
N GLN A 518 -25.63 11.93 14.66
CA GLN A 518 -25.08 10.92 13.76
C GLN A 518 -26.03 9.73 13.66
N HIS A 519 -26.51 9.45 12.45
CA HIS A 519 -27.25 8.22 12.15
C HIS A 519 -26.30 7.18 11.60
N ILE A 520 -26.19 6.03 12.25
CA ILE A 520 -25.35 4.92 11.85
C ILE A 520 -26.14 3.95 11.01
N ILE A 521 -25.64 3.63 9.82
CA ILE A 521 -26.21 2.67 8.87
C ILE A 521 -25.32 1.43 8.92
N ASP A 522 -25.84 0.35 9.47
CA ASP A 522 -25.06 -0.86 9.77
C ASP A 522 -25.55 -2.09 8.96
N ASP A 523 -25.98 -1.85 7.76
CA ASP A 523 -26.57 -2.88 6.89
C ASP A 523 -25.59 -4.01 6.56
N TYR A 524 -24.32 -3.72 6.40
CA TYR A 524 -23.30 -4.74 6.11
C TYR A 524 -23.18 -5.77 7.24
N ARG A 525 -23.04 -5.31 8.47
CA ARG A 525 -22.93 -6.21 9.63
C ARG A 525 -24.24 -6.96 9.89
N GLU A 526 -25.37 -6.31 9.70
CA GLU A 526 -26.69 -6.92 9.79
C GLU A 526 -26.80 -8.11 8.81
N ALA A 527 -26.47 -7.90 7.55
CA ALA A 527 -26.53 -8.93 6.52
C ALA A 527 -25.55 -10.10 6.79
N TYR A 528 -24.30 -9.80 7.19
CA TYR A 528 -23.33 -10.85 7.49
C TYR A 528 -23.69 -11.63 8.75
N GLN A 529 -24.28 -10.98 9.74
CA GLN A 529 -24.80 -11.64 10.94
C GLN A 529 -25.99 -12.54 10.59
N TRP A 530 -26.88 -12.06 9.71
CA TRP A 530 -27.99 -12.87 9.20
C TRP A 530 -27.49 -14.14 8.49
N LEU A 531 -26.49 -14.00 7.61
CA LEU A 531 -25.84 -15.15 6.96
C LEU A 531 -25.27 -16.14 7.97
N ARG A 532 -24.60 -15.64 8.98
CA ARG A 532 -23.99 -16.48 10.02
C ARG A 532 -25.01 -17.25 10.84
N GLN A 533 -26.17 -16.66 11.12
CA GLN A 533 -27.19 -17.27 11.99
C GLN A 533 -28.20 -18.10 11.23
N ASN A 534 -28.55 -17.75 10.01
CA ASN A 534 -29.70 -18.31 9.30
C ASN A 534 -29.32 -19.23 8.13
N THR A 535 -28.04 -19.45 7.87
CA THR A 535 -27.57 -20.35 6.81
C THR A 535 -26.72 -21.48 7.39
N LYS A 536 -26.57 -22.56 6.62
CA LYS A 536 -25.69 -23.66 6.97
C LYS A 536 -24.23 -23.19 6.98
N GLU A 537 -23.39 -23.80 7.80
CA GLU A 537 -21.97 -23.43 7.87
C GLU A 537 -21.21 -23.61 6.55
N ASP A 538 -21.62 -24.55 5.73
CA ASP A 538 -21.06 -24.86 4.41
C ASP A 538 -21.80 -24.19 3.25
N ALA A 539 -22.76 -23.29 3.52
CA ALA A 539 -23.50 -22.57 2.49
C ALA A 539 -22.57 -21.68 1.65
N LYS A 540 -22.59 -21.87 0.33
CA LYS A 540 -21.73 -21.14 -0.60
C LYS A 540 -22.41 -19.86 -1.01
N ILE A 541 -21.70 -18.75 -0.87
CA ILE A 541 -22.20 -17.41 -1.18
C ILE A 541 -21.55 -16.93 -2.47
N MET A 542 -22.36 -16.58 -3.46
CA MET A 542 -21.90 -15.89 -4.66
C MET A 542 -22.09 -14.40 -4.49
N SER A 543 -21.02 -13.64 -4.63
CA SER A 543 -21.01 -12.17 -4.65
C SER A 543 -19.95 -11.68 -5.59
N TRP A 544 -19.91 -10.37 -5.89
CA TRP A 544 -18.78 -9.81 -6.57
C TRP A 544 -17.54 -9.92 -5.70
N TRP A 545 -16.36 -10.00 -6.30
CA TRP A 545 -15.10 -10.29 -5.59
C TRP A 545 -14.78 -9.29 -4.45
N ASP A 546 -15.28 -8.07 -4.52
CA ASP A 546 -15.04 -7.03 -3.50
C ASP A 546 -15.48 -7.44 -2.08
N TYR A 547 -16.49 -8.29 -1.96
CA TYR A 547 -17.11 -8.65 -0.68
C TYR A 547 -16.65 -10.01 -0.11
N GLY A 548 -15.83 -10.73 -0.85
CA GLY A 548 -15.42 -12.09 -0.47
C GLY A 548 -14.70 -12.15 0.88
N TYR A 549 -13.80 -11.25 1.16
CA TYR A 549 -13.08 -11.21 2.43
C TYR A 549 -13.98 -10.87 3.62
N GLN A 550 -14.93 -9.96 3.44
CA GLN A 550 -15.88 -9.61 4.50
C GLN A 550 -16.84 -10.77 4.79
N ILE A 551 -17.34 -11.44 3.78
CA ILE A 551 -18.19 -12.62 3.96
C ILE A 551 -17.41 -13.73 4.68
N GLY A 552 -16.19 -14.03 4.26
CA GLY A 552 -15.35 -15.02 4.93
C GLY A 552 -14.97 -14.64 6.36
N GLY A 553 -14.72 -13.36 6.63
CA GLY A 553 -14.30 -12.86 7.94
C GLY A 553 -15.43 -12.67 8.94
N MET A 554 -16.56 -12.10 8.51
CA MET A 554 -17.70 -11.76 9.38
C MET A 554 -18.80 -12.83 9.38
N ALA A 555 -19.19 -13.29 8.19
CA ALA A 555 -20.25 -14.30 8.08
C ALA A 555 -19.73 -15.74 8.28
N ASP A 556 -18.43 -15.94 8.09
CA ASP A 556 -17.78 -17.26 8.18
C ASP A 556 -18.44 -18.28 7.25
N ARG A 557 -18.65 -17.90 5.99
CA ARG A 557 -19.24 -18.75 4.95
C ARG A 557 -18.30 -18.86 3.75
N PRO A 558 -18.26 -20.03 3.08
CA PRO A 558 -17.50 -20.20 1.84
C PRO A 558 -17.95 -19.24 0.75
N THR A 559 -17.01 -18.70 0.00
CA THR A 559 -17.24 -17.78 -1.12
C THR A 559 -16.71 -18.34 -2.43
N LEU A 560 -17.27 -17.93 -3.56
CA LEU A 560 -16.80 -18.31 -4.87
C LEU A 560 -15.55 -17.52 -5.29
N VAL A 561 -15.52 -16.24 -4.95
CA VAL A 561 -14.45 -15.31 -5.30
C VAL A 561 -14.16 -14.38 -4.12
N ASP A 562 -12.96 -13.85 -4.06
CA ASP A 562 -12.54 -12.88 -3.06
C ASP A 562 -11.62 -11.79 -3.63
N ASN A 563 -11.17 -10.87 -2.79
CA ASN A 563 -10.34 -9.74 -3.18
C ASN A 563 -8.90 -10.11 -3.61
N ASN A 564 -8.48 -11.36 -3.48
CA ASN A 564 -7.15 -11.78 -3.92
C ASN A 564 -7.00 -11.78 -5.45
N THR A 565 -8.08 -11.98 -6.19
CA THR A 565 -8.15 -11.93 -7.66
C THR A 565 -7.11 -12.78 -8.41
N TRP A 566 -6.71 -13.91 -7.84
CA TRP A 566 -5.68 -14.76 -8.46
C TRP A 566 -6.19 -15.54 -9.68
N ASN A 567 -7.49 -15.84 -9.74
CA ASN A 567 -8.12 -16.60 -10.84
C ASN A 567 -9.12 -15.73 -11.60
N ASN A 568 -8.66 -15.14 -12.69
CA ASN A 568 -9.46 -14.27 -13.52
C ASN A 568 -10.65 -14.99 -14.15
N THR A 569 -10.50 -16.24 -14.57
CA THR A 569 -11.57 -17.04 -15.16
C THR A 569 -12.72 -17.28 -14.18
N HIS A 570 -12.40 -17.51 -12.92
CA HIS A 570 -13.41 -17.74 -11.89
C HIS A 570 -14.19 -16.45 -11.58
N ILE A 571 -13.51 -15.32 -11.52
CA ILE A 571 -14.15 -13.99 -11.41
C ILE A 571 -15.02 -13.69 -12.62
N ALA A 572 -14.54 -14.00 -13.81
CA ALA A 572 -15.31 -13.85 -15.04
C ALA A 572 -16.55 -14.76 -15.07
N THR A 573 -16.49 -15.95 -14.48
CA THR A 573 -17.66 -16.85 -14.32
C THR A 573 -18.72 -16.21 -13.45
N VAL A 574 -18.37 -15.60 -12.34
CA VAL A 574 -19.30 -14.83 -11.50
C VAL A 574 -19.88 -13.63 -12.28
N GLY A 575 -19.02 -12.89 -12.98
CA GLY A 575 -19.46 -11.77 -13.83
C GLY A 575 -20.44 -12.22 -14.94
N LYS A 576 -20.19 -13.34 -15.57
CA LYS A 576 -21.12 -13.94 -16.54
C LYS A 576 -22.45 -14.34 -15.92
N ALA A 577 -22.43 -14.95 -14.74
CA ALA A 577 -23.66 -15.30 -14.02
C ALA A 577 -24.49 -14.05 -13.69
N MET A 578 -23.83 -12.97 -13.22
CA MET A 578 -24.52 -11.73 -12.88
C MET A 578 -25.04 -10.95 -14.09
N SER A 579 -24.36 -11.01 -15.23
CA SER A 579 -24.69 -10.26 -16.44
C SER A 579 -25.62 -11.00 -17.40
N SER A 580 -25.84 -12.29 -17.21
CA SER A 580 -26.65 -13.12 -18.10
C SER A 580 -28.09 -13.22 -17.61
N ARG A 581 -28.97 -13.73 -18.51
CA ARG A 581 -30.35 -14.06 -18.15
C ARG A 581 -30.41 -15.20 -17.14
N GLU A 582 -31.50 -15.33 -16.43
CA GLU A 582 -31.65 -16.36 -15.40
C GLU A 582 -31.46 -17.78 -15.94
N GLU A 583 -31.88 -18.06 -17.19
CA GLU A 583 -31.71 -19.36 -17.82
C GLU A 583 -30.26 -19.75 -18.05
N VAL A 584 -29.36 -18.77 -18.22
CA VAL A 584 -27.91 -18.98 -18.36
C VAL A 584 -27.25 -18.95 -16.98
N SER A 585 -27.71 -18.09 -16.10
CA SER A 585 -27.10 -17.91 -14.75
C SER A 585 -27.39 -19.10 -13.84
N TYR A 586 -28.58 -19.68 -13.91
CA TYR A 586 -28.97 -20.78 -13.03
C TYR A 586 -28.13 -22.04 -13.18
N PRO A 587 -27.77 -22.53 -14.38
CA PRO A 587 -26.86 -23.65 -14.54
C PRO A 587 -25.46 -23.36 -13.98
N ILE A 588 -24.97 -22.11 -14.12
CA ILE A 588 -23.66 -21.69 -13.57
C ILE A 588 -23.70 -21.75 -12.04
N MET A 589 -24.74 -21.21 -11.42
CA MET A 589 -24.92 -21.24 -9.97
C MET A 589 -25.02 -22.68 -9.44
N ARG A 590 -25.74 -23.55 -10.13
CA ARG A 590 -25.88 -24.97 -9.75
C ARG A 590 -24.57 -25.75 -9.92
N GLN A 591 -23.82 -25.47 -10.96
CA GLN A 591 -22.51 -26.11 -11.20
C GLN A 591 -21.51 -25.78 -10.08
N HIS A 592 -21.56 -24.57 -9.54
CA HIS A 592 -20.71 -24.09 -8.45
C HIS A 592 -21.33 -24.31 -7.06
N GLU A 593 -22.48 -25.00 -6.98
CA GLU A 593 -23.18 -25.30 -5.72
C GLU A 593 -23.52 -24.04 -4.90
N VAL A 594 -23.89 -22.94 -5.58
CA VAL A 594 -24.27 -21.68 -4.93
C VAL A 594 -25.59 -21.85 -4.19
N ASP A 595 -25.59 -21.52 -2.90
CA ASP A 595 -26.79 -21.55 -2.07
C ASP A 595 -27.44 -20.17 -1.98
N TYR A 596 -26.64 -19.12 -1.87
CA TYR A 596 -27.09 -17.74 -1.74
C TYR A 596 -26.29 -16.81 -2.64
N VAL A 597 -26.97 -15.75 -3.09
CA VAL A 597 -26.37 -14.65 -3.86
C VAL A 597 -26.53 -13.37 -3.07
N LEU A 598 -25.43 -12.65 -2.89
CA LEU A 598 -25.41 -11.36 -2.20
C LEU A 598 -25.16 -10.25 -3.21
N VAL A 599 -25.98 -9.20 -3.17
CA VAL A 599 -25.82 -7.99 -3.99
C VAL A 599 -25.90 -6.75 -3.11
N VAL A 600 -25.19 -5.71 -3.50
CA VAL A 600 -25.21 -4.40 -2.86
C VAL A 600 -25.97 -3.44 -3.74
N PHE A 601 -26.97 -2.77 -3.17
CA PHE A 601 -27.86 -1.84 -3.86
C PHE A 601 -28.00 -0.55 -3.05
N GLY A 602 -27.71 0.58 -3.66
CA GLY A 602 -27.71 1.87 -2.97
C GLY A 602 -28.80 2.84 -3.42
N GLY A 603 -29.72 2.39 -4.28
CA GLY A 603 -30.72 3.27 -4.92
C GLY A 603 -31.69 3.96 -3.96
N LEU A 604 -31.97 3.38 -2.80
CA LEU A 604 -32.88 3.97 -1.82
C LEU A 604 -32.26 5.16 -1.07
N LEU A 605 -31.02 5.01 -0.62
CA LEU A 605 -30.33 6.04 0.15
C LEU A 605 -29.43 6.97 -0.67
N GLY A 606 -29.15 6.64 -1.93
CA GLY A 606 -28.17 7.37 -2.74
C GLY A 606 -26.73 6.93 -2.49
N TYR A 607 -26.51 5.70 -2.06
CA TYR A 607 -25.18 5.11 -1.88
C TYR A 607 -24.60 4.69 -3.22
N SER A 608 -23.60 5.42 -3.71
CA SER A 608 -23.00 5.23 -5.04
C SER A 608 -22.05 4.05 -5.17
N GLY A 609 -21.68 3.41 -4.07
CA GLY A 609 -20.80 2.23 -4.04
C GLY A 609 -21.50 0.91 -4.34
N ASP A 610 -22.65 0.93 -5.02
CA ASP A 610 -23.46 -0.24 -5.31
C ASP A 610 -22.96 -1.07 -6.51
N ASP A 611 -23.46 -2.28 -6.64
CA ASP A 611 -23.05 -3.21 -7.69
C ASP A 611 -23.52 -2.78 -9.08
N ILE A 612 -24.59 -2.01 -9.18
CA ILE A 612 -25.06 -1.47 -10.48
C ILE A 612 -24.03 -0.51 -11.07
N ASN A 613 -23.37 0.30 -10.27
CA ASN A 613 -22.28 1.17 -10.74
C ASN A 613 -21.02 0.37 -11.14
N LYS A 614 -20.81 -0.78 -10.54
CA LYS A 614 -19.69 -1.70 -10.87
C LYS A 614 -20.02 -2.67 -12.00
N PHE A 615 -21.28 -2.72 -12.42
CA PHE A 615 -21.80 -3.76 -13.31
C PHE A 615 -21.11 -3.81 -14.67
N LEU A 616 -20.73 -2.66 -15.24
CA LEU A 616 -19.98 -2.63 -16.49
C LEU A 616 -18.62 -3.30 -16.39
N TRP A 617 -17.97 -3.26 -15.23
CA TRP A 617 -16.74 -4.01 -15.01
C TRP A 617 -16.96 -5.52 -14.96
N MET A 618 -18.09 -5.96 -14.37
CA MET A 618 -18.48 -7.37 -14.40
C MET A 618 -18.67 -7.85 -15.84
N VAL A 619 -19.35 -7.05 -16.65
CA VAL A 619 -19.58 -7.34 -18.08
C VAL A 619 -18.26 -7.39 -18.85
N ARG A 620 -17.37 -6.42 -18.69
CA ARG A 620 -16.06 -6.39 -19.37
C ARG A 620 -15.18 -7.57 -19.03
N ILE A 621 -15.12 -7.93 -17.77
CA ILE A 621 -14.33 -9.08 -17.31
C ILE A 621 -14.91 -10.38 -17.89
N ALA A 622 -16.21 -10.51 -17.93
CA ALA A 622 -16.89 -11.66 -18.54
C ALA A 622 -16.66 -11.71 -20.07
N GLU A 623 -16.77 -10.58 -20.77
CA GLU A 623 -16.49 -10.47 -22.20
C GLU A 623 -15.06 -10.87 -22.55
N GLY A 624 -14.09 -10.51 -21.70
CA GLY A 624 -12.68 -10.88 -21.90
C GLY A 624 -12.43 -12.40 -21.95
N ILE A 625 -13.30 -13.21 -21.35
CA ILE A 625 -13.22 -14.68 -21.36
C ILE A 625 -14.23 -15.29 -22.36
N TRP A 626 -15.44 -14.75 -22.43
CA TRP A 626 -16.53 -15.23 -23.32
C TRP A 626 -17.05 -14.12 -24.24
N PRO A 627 -16.26 -13.71 -25.25
CA PRO A 627 -16.61 -12.59 -26.13
C PRO A 627 -17.84 -12.85 -27.02
N ASP A 628 -18.18 -14.12 -27.25
CA ASP A 628 -19.34 -14.51 -28.05
C ASP A 628 -20.65 -14.53 -27.26
N GLU A 629 -20.58 -14.72 -25.94
CA GLU A 629 -21.74 -14.89 -25.07
C GLU A 629 -22.12 -13.61 -24.33
N VAL A 630 -21.14 -12.80 -23.93
CA VAL A 630 -21.33 -11.55 -23.18
C VAL A 630 -20.62 -10.42 -23.94
N LYS A 631 -21.38 -9.37 -24.27
CA LYS A 631 -20.86 -8.20 -25.00
C LYS A 631 -21.25 -6.92 -24.30
N GLU A 632 -20.28 -6.08 -23.96
CA GLU A 632 -20.53 -4.80 -23.28
C GLU A 632 -21.47 -3.89 -24.07
N ARG A 633 -21.32 -3.86 -25.40
CA ARG A 633 -22.14 -3.03 -26.28
C ARG A 633 -23.65 -3.31 -26.18
N ASP A 634 -24.05 -4.52 -25.80
CA ASP A 634 -25.44 -4.93 -25.73
C ASP A 634 -26.15 -4.30 -24.50
N PHE A 635 -25.38 -3.77 -23.55
CA PHE A 635 -25.89 -3.05 -22.37
C PHE A 635 -26.04 -1.54 -22.61
N PHE A 636 -25.54 -1.02 -23.73
CA PHE A 636 -25.70 0.37 -24.11
C PHE A 636 -26.86 0.54 -25.09
N THR A 637 -27.58 1.64 -24.93
CA THR A 637 -28.65 2.02 -25.86
C THR A 637 -28.08 2.34 -27.25
N ALA A 638 -28.95 2.44 -28.26
CA ALA A 638 -28.56 2.83 -29.62
C ALA A 638 -27.83 4.22 -29.67
N ARG A 639 -28.03 5.05 -28.64
CA ARG A 639 -27.33 6.35 -28.47
C ARG A 639 -25.99 6.24 -27.73
N GLY A 640 -25.60 5.04 -27.30
CA GLY A 640 -24.39 4.82 -26.53
C GLY A 640 -24.50 5.19 -25.05
N GLU A 641 -25.69 5.26 -24.50
CA GLU A 641 -25.94 5.58 -23.10
C GLU A 641 -26.19 4.31 -22.27
N TYR A 642 -25.62 4.23 -21.08
CA TYR A 642 -25.90 3.21 -20.10
C TYR A 642 -27.06 3.66 -19.21
N LYS A 643 -28.22 3.00 -19.34
CA LYS A 643 -29.45 3.34 -18.63
C LYS A 643 -29.99 2.18 -17.82
N VAL A 644 -30.69 2.50 -16.73
CA VAL A 644 -31.34 1.52 -15.84
C VAL A 644 -32.86 1.78 -15.71
N ASP A 645 -33.35 2.82 -16.34
CA ASP A 645 -34.76 3.22 -16.37
C ASP A 645 -35.60 2.43 -17.40
N GLY A 646 -36.77 2.92 -17.72
CA GLY A 646 -37.66 2.32 -18.74
C GLY A 646 -37.03 2.19 -20.13
N ASP A 647 -36.06 3.05 -20.46
CA ASP A 647 -35.33 3.06 -21.73
C ASP A 647 -34.10 2.15 -21.76
N ALA A 648 -33.82 1.42 -20.67
CA ALA A 648 -32.75 0.46 -20.61
C ALA A 648 -32.88 -0.64 -21.68
N THR A 649 -31.75 -1.18 -22.14
CA THR A 649 -31.75 -2.28 -23.12
C THR A 649 -32.42 -3.54 -22.54
N GLU A 650 -32.98 -4.36 -23.39
CA GLU A 650 -33.55 -5.65 -22.96
C GLU A 650 -32.53 -6.57 -22.31
N THR A 651 -31.26 -6.51 -22.77
CA THR A 651 -30.17 -7.25 -22.16
C THR A 651 -29.92 -6.80 -20.71
N MET A 652 -29.94 -5.50 -20.45
CA MET A 652 -29.81 -4.96 -19.11
C MET A 652 -30.98 -5.35 -18.21
N LYS A 653 -32.21 -5.19 -18.67
CA LYS A 653 -33.42 -5.52 -17.90
C LYS A 653 -33.52 -7.01 -17.55
N ASN A 654 -33.04 -7.88 -18.41
CA ASN A 654 -33.10 -9.33 -18.22
C ASN A 654 -31.88 -9.89 -17.51
N SER A 655 -30.84 -9.07 -17.20
CA SER A 655 -29.69 -9.51 -16.45
C SER A 655 -30.07 -9.87 -15.01
N LEU A 656 -29.41 -10.88 -14.46
CA LEU A 656 -29.65 -11.31 -13.08
C LEU A 656 -29.37 -10.18 -12.07
N MET A 657 -28.32 -9.40 -12.29
CA MET A 657 -27.96 -8.27 -11.44
C MET A 657 -29.07 -7.21 -11.39
N TYR A 658 -29.61 -6.80 -12.54
CA TYR A 658 -30.69 -5.83 -12.59
C TYR A 658 -31.95 -6.34 -11.89
N LYS A 659 -32.34 -7.58 -12.17
CA LYS A 659 -33.52 -8.21 -11.56
C LYS A 659 -33.40 -8.31 -10.04
N MET A 660 -32.25 -8.72 -9.53
CA MET A 660 -32.01 -8.82 -8.08
C MET A 660 -31.97 -7.44 -7.41
N SER A 661 -31.37 -6.45 -8.06
CA SER A 661 -31.27 -5.11 -7.47
C SER A 661 -32.61 -4.40 -7.37
N TYR A 662 -33.48 -4.52 -8.37
CA TYR A 662 -34.77 -3.79 -8.44
C TYR A 662 -35.97 -4.65 -8.11
N TYR A 663 -35.79 -5.88 -7.69
CA TYR A 663 -36.93 -6.75 -7.30
C TYR A 663 -37.67 -6.15 -6.11
N ASN A 664 -39.01 -6.00 -6.28
CA ASN A 664 -39.89 -5.38 -5.28
C ASN A 664 -39.58 -3.93 -4.89
N TYR A 665 -38.66 -3.28 -5.58
CA TYR A 665 -38.27 -1.91 -5.25
C TYR A 665 -39.41 -0.91 -5.38
N ASN A 666 -40.28 -1.10 -6.38
CA ASN A 666 -41.45 -0.26 -6.61
C ASN A 666 -42.48 -0.28 -5.48
N THR A 667 -42.51 -1.34 -4.69
CA THR A 667 -43.45 -1.47 -3.55
C THR A 667 -43.17 -0.50 -2.41
N LEU A 668 -41.97 0.08 -2.37
CA LEU A 668 -41.58 1.08 -1.37
C LEU A 668 -42.15 2.47 -1.64
N PHE A 669 -42.66 2.70 -2.83
CA PHE A 669 -43.12 4.01 -3.27
C PHE A 669 -44.58 3.93 -3.76
N PRO A 670 -45.33 5.05 -3.71
CA PRO A 670 -46.60 5.17 -4.42
C PRO A 670 -46.41 4.92 -5.92
N SER A 671 -47.46 4.43 -6.59
CA SER A 671 -47.42 4.12 -8.01
C SER A 671 -46.82 5.26 -8.84
N GLY A 672 -45.84 4.93 -9.70
CA GLY A 672 -45.16 5.89 -10.58
C GLY A 672 -44.17 6.85 -9.91
N GLN A 673 -43.86 6.65 -8.62
CA GLN A 673 -42.94 7.53 -7.88
C GLN A 673 -41.64 6.86 -7.48
N ALA A 674 -41.38 5.63 -7.91
CA ALA A 674 -40.14 4.95 -7.61
C ALA A 674 -38.94 5.63 -8.30
N VAL A 675 -37.99 6.11 -7.52
CA VAL A 675 -36.78 6.83 -8.00
C VAL A 675 -35.55 6.17 -7.45
N ASP A 676 -34.61 5.86 -8.34
CA ASP A 676 -33.25 5.49 -7.96
C ASP A 676 -32.46 6.78 -7.64
N ARG A 677 -32.16 6.99 -6.38
CA ARG A 677 -31.49 8.23 -5.92
C ARG A 677 -30.01 8.33 -6.31
N VAL A 678 -29.37 7.22 -6.63
CA VAL A 678 -27.97 7.24 -7.11
C VAL A 678 -27.89 7.77 -8.53
N ARG A 679 -28.81 7.31 -9.39
CA ARG A 679 -28.81 7.66 -10.83
C ARG A 679 -29.77 8.78 -11.16
N GLY A 680 -30.63 9.16 -10.21
CA GLY A 680 -31.60 10.25 -10.38
C GLY A 680 -32.69 9.96 -11.42
N VAL A 681 -32.99 8.68 -11.69
CA VAL A 681 -33.95 8.26 -12.70
C VAL A 681 -35.18 7.62 -12.08
N ARG A 682 -36.33 7.75 -12.76
CA ARG A 682 -37.54 7.04 -12.38
C ARG A 682 -37.53 5.61 -12.88
N MET A 683 -37.92 4.70 -12.00
CA MET A 683 -38.02 3.29 -12.34
C MET A 683 -39.40 2.97 -12.97
N PRO A 684 -39.48 1.96 -13.85
CA PRO A 684 -40.73 1.49 -14.40
C PRO A 684 -41.72 1.03 -13.31
N ASP A 685 -43.02 1.19 -13.54
CA ASP A 685 -44.07 0.78 -12.59
C ASP A 685 -44.13 -0.73 -12.37
N GLN A 686 -43.76 -1.51 -13.38
CA GLN A 686 -43.63 -2.96 -13.25
C GLN A 686 -42.20 -3.33 -12.91
N GLY A 687 -42.01 -3.92 -11.74
CA GLY A 687 -40.71 -4.45 -11.30
C GLY A 687 -40.35 -5.75 -12.01
N PRO A 688 -39.07 -6.12 -12.02
CA PRO A 688 -38.60 -7.39 -12.56
C PRO A 688 -39.15 -8.58 -11.76
N VAL A 689 -39.30 -9.72 -12.44
CA VAL A 689 -39.76 -10.98 -11.85
C VAL A 689 -38.57 -11.94 -11.75
N LEU A 690 -38.40 -12.58 -10.59
CA LEU A 690 -37.38 -13.59 -10.33
C LEU A 690 -38.01 -14.99 -10.37
N ASN A 691 -37.38 -15.87 -11.14
CA ASN A 691 -37.85 -17.27 -11.30
C ASN A 691 -36.90 -18.27 -10.60
N THR A 692 -35.61 -18.05 -10.69
CA THR A 692 -34.56 -18.98 -10.25
C THR A 692 -34.02 -18.72 -8.85
N VAL A 693 -34.23 -17.51 -8.36
CA VAL A 693 -33.83 -17.10 -7.01
C VAL A 693 -35.02 -16.51 -6.27
N GLU A 694 -34.97 -16.55 -4.95
CA GLU A 694 -36.00 -15.95 -4.08
C GLU A 694 -35.31 -15.04 -3.05
N GLU A 695 -35.99 -13.96 -2.69
CA GLU A 695 -35.49 -13.05 -1.68
C GLU A 695 -35.45 -13.73 -0.32
N ALA A 696 -34.23 -13.85 0.26
CA ALA A 696 -34.07 -14.43 1.58
C ALA A 696 -33.93 -13.35 2.66
N PHE A 697 -33.25 -12.25 2.34
CA PHE A 697 -33.03 -11.16 3.28
C PHE A 697 -32.80 -9.84 2.53
N THR A 698 -33.31 -8.77 3.08
CA THR A 698 -33.00 -7.39 2.66
C THR A 698 -32.72 -6.57 3.91
N SER A 699 -31.60 -5.84 3.95
CA SER A 699 -31.24 -5.02 5.10
C SER A 699 -32.20 -3.85 5.30
N GLU A 700 -32.19 -3.24 6.49
CA GLU A 700 -33.10 -2.15 6.86
C GLU A 700 -33.14 -1.01 5.84
N ASN A 701 -31.99 -0.61 5.32
CA ASN A 701 -31.85 0.50 4.37
C ASN A 701 -31.72 0.04 2.90
N TRP A 702 -32.00 -1.20 2.61
CA TRP A 702 -31.90 -1.79 1.26
C TRP A 702 -30.49 -1.76 0.62
N ILE A 703 -29.45 -1.67 1.42
CA ILE A 703 -28.07 -1.67 0.91
C ILE A 703 -27.64 -3.08 0.54
N ILE A 704 -27.89 -4.07 1.39
CA ILE A 704 -27.55 -5.47 1.14
C ILE A 704 -28.79 -6.28 0.90
N ARG A 705 -28.77 -7.04 -0.18
CA ARG A 705 -29.87 -7.97 -0.51
C ARG A 705 -29.30 -9.37 -0.73
N ILE A 706 -29.88 -10.35 -0.08
CA ILE A 706 -29.48 -11.74 -0.14
C ILE A 706 -30.63 -12.56 -0.75
N TYR A 707 -30.29 -13.33 -1.78
CA TYR A 707 -31.23 -14.19 -2.49
C TYR A 707 -30.81 -15.64 -2.33
N LYS A 708 -31.78 -16.50 -2.07
CA LYS A 708 -31.56 -17.94 -2.03
C LYS A 708 -31.77 -18.52 -3.43
N VAL A 709 -30.89 -19.37 -3.89
CA VAL A 709 -31.04 -20.11 -5.14
C VAL A 709 -32.04 -21.21 -4.95
N LYS A 710 -33.11 -21.21 -5.79
CA LYS A 710 -34.16 -22.24 -5.74
C LYS A 710 -33.66 -23.57 -6.26
N ASP A 711 -34.16 -24.64 -5.67
CA ASP A 711 -33.97 -25.99 -6.20
C ASP A 711 -35.10 -26.30 -7.20
N LEU A 712 -34.82 -26.10 -8.50
CA LEU A 712 -35.77 -26.33 -9.60
C LEU A 712 -35.62 -27.71 -10.23
N ASP A 713 -34.82 -28.61 -9.65
CA ASP A 713 -34.52 -29.92 -10.25
C ASP A 713 -35.77 -30.82 -10.37
N ASN A 714 -36.86 -30.50 -9.67
CA ASN A 714 -38.13 -31.21 -9.74
C ASN A 714 -39.12 -30.66 -10.76
N VAL A 715 -38.80 -29.63 -11.51
CA VAL A 715 -39.68 -29.01 -12.51
C VAL A 715 -39.17 -29.35 -13.89
N LEU A 716 -39.71 -30.39 -14.54
CA LEU A 716 -39.68 -30.78 -15.96
C LEU A 716 -38.66 -30.02 -16.85
N ARG A 717 -37.39 -30.02 -16.52
CA ARG A 717 -36.31 -29.37 -17.28
C ARG A 717 -35.28 -30.41 -17.74
N ASP A 718 -34.61 -30.07 -18.82
CA ASP A 718 -33.56 -30.90 -19.38
C ASP A 718 -32.38 -31.06 -18.37
N HIS A 719 -32.36 -32.19 -17.71
CA HIS A 719 -31.35 -32.57 -16.74
C HIS A 719 -30.07 -33.10 -17.40
N SER A 720 -29.82 -32.81 -18.68
CA SER A 720 -28.69 -33.39 -19.43
C SER A 720 -27.34 -33.12 -18.80
N ALA A 721 -27.13 -31.95 -18.23
CA ALA A 721 -25.88 -31.58 -17.56
C ALA A 721 -25.73 -32.29 -16.19
N ALA A 722 -26.76 -32.32 -15.37
CA ALA A 722 -26.77 -33.07 -14.10
C ALA A 722 -26.63 -34.56 -14.33
N ALA A 723 -27.34 -35.12 -15.33
CA ALA A 723 -27.19 -36.52 -15.72
C ALA A 723 -25.85 -36.85 -16.34
N ALA A 724 -25.18 -35.91 -16.98
CA ALA A 724 -23.80 -36.06 -17.47
C ALA A 724 -22.78 -36.08 -16.32
N PHE A 725 -22.98 -35.22 -15.30
CA PHE A 725 -22.17 -35.19 -14.09
C PHE A 725 -22.33 -36.47 -13.26
N GLU A 726 -23.55 -36.94 -13.03
CA GLU A 726 -23.81 -38.20 -12.35
C GLU A 726 -23.28 -39.42 -13.13
N ARG A 727 -23.36 -39.41 -14.45
CA ARG A 727 -22.72 -40.43 -15.28
C ARG A 727 -21.20 -40.42 -15.14
N GLY A 728 -20.60 -39.26 -15.04
CA GLY A 728 -19.17 -39.09 -14.77
C GLY A 728 -18.76 -39.63 -13.39
N GLN A 729 -19.55 -39.38 -12.35
CA GLN A 729 -19.32 -39.94 -11.02
C GLN A 729 -19.54 -41.44 -10.97
N LYS A 730 -20.56 -41.97 -11.64
CA LYS A 730 -20.80 -43.42 -11.74
C LYS A 730 -19.64 -44.12 -12.47
N LYS A 731 -19.09 -43.50 -13.53
CA LYS A 731 -17.89 -44.02 -14.22
C LYS A 731 -16.67 -44.05 -13.28
N LYS A 732 -16.43 -42.99 -12.50
CA LYS A 732 -15.34 -42.95 -11.53
C LYS A 732 -15.49 -44.01 -10.40
N LYS A 733 -16.71 -44.21 -9.87
CA LYS A 733 -17.00 -45.22 -8.88
C LYS A 733 -16.80 -46.65 -9.43
N THR A 734 -17.18 -46.88 -10.69
CA THR A 734 -17.03 -48.17 -11.37
C THR A 734 -15.58 -48.50 -11.67
N GLN A 735 -14.79 -47.50 -12.08
CA GLN A 735 -13.34 -47.65 -12.24
C GLN A 735 -12.62 -47.93 -10.91
N LYS A 736 -12.99 -47.22 -9.83
CA LYS A 736 -12.42 -47.44 -8.49
C LYS A 736 -12.79 -48.84 -7.94
N LYS A 737 -14.00 -49.35 -8.23
CA LYS A 737 -14.38 -50.73 -7.87
C LYS A 737 -13.68 -51.79 -8.73
N ARG A 738 -13.41 -51.54 -10.01
CA ARG A 738 -12.61 -52.45 -10.85
C ARG A 738 -11.12 -52.46 -10.44
N GLY A 739 -10.53 -51.31 -10.16
CA GLY A 739 -9.17 -51.20 -9.64
C GLY A 739 -8.98 -51.92 -8.28
N ALA A 740 -9.96 -51.79 -7.37
CA ALA A 740 -9.95 -52.48 -6.09
C ALA A 740 -10.18 -54.00 -6.18
N ARG A 741 -10.78 -54.46 -7.28
CA ARG A 741 -10.95 -55.93 -7.54
C ARG A 741 -9.72 -56.56 -8.18
N VAL A 742 -8.93 -55.81 -8.92
CA VAL A 742 -7.67 -56.27 -9.54
C VAL A 742 -6.52 -56.31 -8.52
N LEU A 743 -6.59 -55.54 -7.42
CA LEU A 743 -5.62 -55.57 -6.33
C LEU A 743 -5.91 -56.61 -5.23
N ARG A 744 -6.91 -57.50 -5.41
CA ARG A 744 -7.26 -58.56 -4.47
C ARG A 744 -7.09 -59.98 -5.04
N VAL A 745 -6.42 -60.09 -6.15
CA VAL A 745 -6.06 -61.41 -6.72
C VAL A 745 -4.55 -61.34 -7.03
N ASP A 746 -3.78 -61.40 -5.96
CA ASP A 746 -2.45 -62.04 -5.89
C ASP A 746 -2.03 -62.20 -4.42
#